data_dedd70f95bf000122b39719e3c4658ca
#
_entry.id   dedd70f95bf000122b39719e3c4658ca
#
_cell.length_a   1.000
_cell.length_b   1.000
_cell.length_c   1.000
_cell.angle_alpha   90.00
_cell.angle_beta   90.00
_cell.angle_gamma   90.00
#
_symmetry.space_group_name_H-M   'P 1'
#
loop_
_entity.id
_entity.type
_entity.pdbx_description
1 polymer ?
#
loop_
_entity_poly.entity_id
_entity_poly.type
_entity_poly.pdbx_seq_one_letter_code
_entity_poly.pdbx_strand_id
1 'polypeptide(L)'
;MVLAMMVAVVIVVALFFPWNLLRGPIASYFSHQLGRPVAIAGDLNVKLGWTPRIQVDDVSIGNAPWSNDPQMAHVQSMNLHVELLSLFAGVPVVPAIELVEPQVLLEKSKDGGANWLFGDGGYIPDVRLGTIDVDRGIVRYRDPVLRADISVKLQSSPATADTPPSLRFSGDGSFRGEAFRVDGQGLGLSELRKVGDPYQLTFHARAGATDARFAGSVVPSEVERLKGELQLQGKDLSQLYPIVPLPIPWTPPYKLSGQLTHREALWTYRQFKGTVGDSDLAGDVQLDLSQTRASVTADLASRRFNYKDLGGFVGLPPGEATSGVKTGEQQRETVRRAASARVLPDKPFELDRLRIVDADVKFRGTSVTWTDAPIDNLSTHLLLKDGVVRFEPLDFGIGGGHVVAKLSLDSNGQIARSQADVEVRNVELKRIFPQLASPKGTAGRFGGRASFKTQGNTVATMFASANGEGAMIMHGGEASTLTLVMTNLDLARAAALLLQGDKTSEIRCAVAAFGVANGQMIPQLMVIDTSAVTINGDGSIDFRDEKYDLHLKAHSKKPSLLALRGPIVVGGTFKTPAIHPDAVAVTARVGAAAGLASITPPLALLALVDFGGAPDVDCRALIADAKLPQGTRKDKAASTVQSNVAPAAR
;
A
#
# COMPACT_ATOMS: atom_id res chain seq x y z
N MET A 1 72.21 -24.45 35.95
CA MET A 1 71.74 -25.76 36.36
C MET A 1 70.46 -25.71 37.26
N VAL A 2 70.41 -24.87 38.29
CA VAL A 2 69.22 -24.76 39.19
C VAL A 2 67.98 -24.26 38.43
N LEU A 3 68.10 -23.25 37.55
CA LEU A 3 66.96 -22.74 36.76
C LEU A 3 66.42 -23.79 35.79
N ALA A 4 67.30 -24.55 35.11
CA ALA A 4 66.90 -25.61 34.19
C ALA A 4 66.19 -26.77 34.93
N MET A 5 66.67 -27.11 36.13
CA MET A 5 66.05 -28.12 36.99
C MET A 5 64.67 -27.65 37.52
N MET A 6 64.54 -26.38 37.90
CA MET A 6 63.29 -25.79 38.32
C MET A 6 62.24 -25.76 37.19
N VAL A 7 62.67 -25.38 35.97
CA VAL A 7 61.81 -25.42 34.76
C VAL A 7 61.40 -26.87 34.45
N ALA A 8 62.33 -27.85 34.53
CA ALA A 8 62.00 -29.26 34.30
C ALA A 8 60.96 -29.79 35.35
N VAL A 9 61.12 -29.42 36.61
CA VAL A 9 60.13 -29.79 37.67
C VAL A 9 58.77 -29.16 37.39
N VAL A 10 58.73 -27.88 37.01
CA VAL A 10 57.47 -27.20 36.65
C VAL A 10 56.78 -27.89 35.46
N ILE A 11 57.53 -28.28 34.45
CA ILE A 11 57.01 -28.99 33.27
C ILE A 11 56.46 -30.38 33.70
N VAL A 12 57.19 -31.14 34.49
CA VAL A 12 56.77 -32.45 34.98
C VAL A 12 55.51 -32.34 35.85
N VAL A 13 55.46 -31.36 36.76
CA VAL A 13 54.26 -31.09 37.57
C VAL A 13 53.09 -30.70 36.66
N ALA A 14 53.25 -29.86 35.68
CA ALA A 14 52.23 -29.45 34.79
C ALA A 14 51.71 -30.58 33.87
N LEU A 15 52.60 -31.54 33.48
CA LEU A 15 52.24 -32.71 32.66
C LEU A 15 51.40 -33.74 33.43
N PHE A 16 51.64 -33.88 34.75
CA PHE A 16 50.91 -34.83 35.61
C PHE A 16 49.86 -34.20 36.51
N PHE A 17 49.64 -32.88 36.38
CA PHE A 17 48.67 -32.17 37.19
C PHE A 17 47.24 -32.63 36.86
N PRO A 18 46.42 -32.99 37.82
CA PRO A 18 45.03 -33.38 37.61
C PRO A 18 44.17 -32.13 37.39
N TRP A 19 44.15 -31.63 36.15
CA TRP A 19 43.49 -30.35 35.76
C TRP A 19 42.02 -30.30 36.18
N ASN A 20 41.33 -31.43 36.29
CA ASN A 20 39.96 -31.53 36.76
C ASN A 20 39.73 -30.94 38.18
N LEU A 21 40.79 -30.82 39.01
CA LEU A 21 40.68 -30.18 40.33
C LEU A 21 40.38 -28.67 40.22
N LEU A 22 40.70 -28.04 39.10
CA LEU A 22 40.47 -26.61 38.86
C LEU A 22 39.05 -26.30 38.41
N ARG A 23 38.21 -27.30 38.07
CA ARG A 23 36.82 -27.08 37.61
C ARG A 23 36.02 -26.25 38.61
N GLY A 24 36.02 -26.63 39.86
CA GLY A 24 35.27 -25.94 40.93
C GLY A 24 35.73 -24.49 41.14
N PRO A 25 37.04 -24.26 41.39
CA PRO A 25 37.57 -22.90 41.51
C PRO A 25 37.29 -22.00 40.29
N ILE A 26 37.46 -22.52 39.07
CA ILE A 26 37.17 -21.77 37.83
C ILE A 26 35.69 -21.44 37.74
N ALA A 27 34.81 -22.42 37.94
CA ALA A 27 33.37 -22.22 37.94
C ALA A 27 32.92 -21.20 38.99
N SER A 28 33.47 -21.26 40.19
CA SER A 28 33.18 -20.32 41.28
C SER A 28 33.63 -18.88 40.91
N TYR A 29 34.85 -18.76 40.39
CA TYR A 29 35.38 -17.45 39.94
C TYR A 29 34.45 -16.80 38.90
N PHE A 30 34.08 -17.51 37.82
CA PHE A 30 33.19 -16.99 36.80
C PHE A 30 31.76 -16.76 37.33
N SER A 31 31.29 -17.60 38.26
CA SER A 31 29.99 -17.38 38.91
C SER A 31 29.92 -16.04 39.64
N HIS A 32 31.00 -15.68 40.36
CA HIS A 32 31.10 -14.39 41.03
C HIS A 32 31.19 -13.22 40.08
N GLN A 33 31.98 -13.37 38.99
CA GLN A 33 32.15 -12.32 38.00
C GLN A 33 30.86 -12.03 37.19
N LEU A 34 30.12 -13.06 36.82
CA LEU A 34 28.92 -12.95 36.05
C LEU A 34 27.66 -12.71 36.90
N GLY A 35 27.75 -12.85 38.22
CA GLY A 35 26.59 -12.83 39.12
C GLY A 35 25.57 -13.93 38.81
N ARG A 36 26.01 -15.01 38.17
CA ARG A 36 25.20 -16.14 37.71
C ARG A 36 25.91 -17.46 37.99
N PRO A 37 25.22 -18.53 38.35
CA PRO A 37 25.85 -19.82 38.57
C PRO A 37 26.48 -20.32 37.24
N VAL A 38 27.78 -20.59 37.29
CA VAL A 38 28.53 -21.26 36.23
C VAL A 38 28.89 -22.66 36.72
N ALA A 39 28.65 -23.67 35.91
CA ALA A 39 29.02 -25.05 36.21
C ALA A 39 29.84 -25.65 35.06
N ILE A 40 30.83 -26.46 35.43
CA ILE A 40 31.64 -27.31 34.54
C ILE A 40 31.40 -28.75 34.99
N ALA A 41 30.48 -29.42 34.31
CA ALA A 41 30.09 -30.78 34.67
C ALA A 41 30.97 -31.84 34.00
N GLY A 42 31.52 -31.54 32.85
CA GLY A 42 32.43 -32.42 32.10
C GLY A 42 33.90 -32.25 32.49
N ASP A 43 34.81 -32.76 31.66
CA ASP A 43 36.24 -32.77 31.93
C ASP A 43 36.95 -31.47 31.57
N LEU A 44 37.97 -31.13 32.34
CA LEU A 44 38.93 -30.05 32.04
C LEU A 44 40.26 -30.65 31.67
N ASN A 45 40.66 -30.55 30.41
CA ASN A 45 41.89 -31.08 29.89
C ASN A 45 42.80 -29.95 29.37
N VAL A 46 44.06 -29.96 29.75
CA VAL A 46 45.04 -28.98 29.25
C VAL A 46 46.16 -29.73 28.53
N LYS A 47 46.30 -29.48 27.25
CA LYS A 47 47.44 -29.95 26.44
C LYS A 47 48.49 -28.86 26.40
N LEU A 48 49.61 -29.09 27.08
CA LEU A 48 50.75 -28.14 27.14
C LEU A 48 51.46 -28.03 25.79
N GLY A 49 51.94 -26.84 25.48
CA GLY A 49 52.67 -26.49 24.25
C GLY A 49 53.02 -25.00 24.24
N TRP A 50 53.55 -24.46 23.14
CA TRP A 50 53.79 -23.02 22.98
C TRP A 50 52.48 -22.22 22.96
N THR A 51 51.40 -22.82 22.44
CA THR A 51 50.04 -22.38 22.54
C THR A 51 49.23 -23.51 23.18
N PRO A 52 49.12 -23.55 24.53
CA PRO A 52 48.38 -24.60 25.21
C PRO A 52 46.93 -24.59 24.75
N ARG A 53 46.38 -25.80 24.61
CA ARG A 53 44.99 -26.03 24.31
C ARG A 53 44.25 -26.45 25.58
N ILE A 54 43.25 -25.68 25.96
CA ILE A 54 42.38 -25.97 27.12
C ILE A 54 41.04 -26.43 26.54
N GLN A 55 40.71 -27.69 26.83
CA GLN A 55 39.41 -28.25 26.51
C GLN A 55 38.57 -28.30 27.79
N VAL A 56 37.37 -27.75 27.71
CA VAL A 56 36.40 -27.76 28.79
C VAL A 56 35.09 -28.32 28.25
N ASP A 57 34.63 -29.41 28.88
CA ASP A 57 33.42 -30.07 28.44
C ASP A 57 32.26 -29.77 29.38
N ASP A 58 31.04 -29.74 28.84
CA ASP A 58 29.76 -29.55 29.54
C ASP A 58 29.76 -28.31 30.46
N VAL A 59 29.91 -27.14 29.80
CA VAL A 59 29.90 -25.83 30.48
C VAL A 59 28.52 -25.24 30.42
N SER A 60 27.96 -24.82 31.55
CA SER A 60 26.66 -24.14 31.60
C SER A 60 26.71 -22.83 32.39
N ILE A 61 25.91 -21.88 31.97
CA ILE A 61 25.69 -20.57 32.61
C ILE A 61 24.20 -20.49 32.98
N GLY A 62 23.92 -20.27 34.27
CA GLY A 62 22.57 -20.09 34.77
C GLY A 62 21.88 -18.85 34.21
N ASN A 63 20.56 -18.89 34.13
CA ASN A 63 19.75 -17.81 33.61
C ASN A 63 19.47 -16.72 34.65
N ALA A 64 18.79 -15.66 34.22
CA ALA A 64 18.31 -14.59 35.10
C ALA A 64 17.27 -15.14 36.10
N PRO A 65 17.21 -14.64 37.35
CA PRO A 65 16.27 -15.12 38.35
C PRO A 65 14.80 -15.02 37.96
N TRP A 66 14.48 -14.14 37.02
CA TRP A 66 13.13 -13.93 36.51
C TRP A 66 12.75 -14.85 35.32
N SER A 67 13.72 -15.57 34.75
CA SER A 67 13.46 -16.50 33.64
C SER A 67 12.95 -17.85 34.16
N ASN A 68 12.06 -18.47 33.39
CA ASN A 68 11.56 -19.82 33.64
C ASN A 68 12.54 -20.93 33.19
N ASP A 69 13.45 -20.59 32.28
CA ASP A 69 14.49 -21.52 31.82
C ASP A 69 15.69 -21.45 32.76
N PRO A 70 16.18 -22.58 33.33
CA PRO A 70 17.24 -22.56 34.32
C PRO A 70 18.61 -22.19 33.76
N GLN A 71 18.84 -22.38 32.48
CA GLN A 71 20.11 -22.16 31.81
C GLN A 71 19.99 -21.10 30.73
N MET A 72 20.88 -20.09 30.74
CA MET A 72 21.03 -19.12 29.70
C MET A 72 21.91 -19.63 28.55
N ALA A 73 22.99 -20.32 28.89
CA ALA A 73 23.92 -20.89 27.92
C ALA A 73 24.40 -22.27 28.36
N HIS A 74 24.62 -23.13 27.39
CA HIS A 74 25.21 -24.45 27.54
C HIS A 74 26.14 -24.72 26.34
N VAL A 75 27.31 -25.27 26.59
CA VAL A 75 28.29 -25.65 25.54
C VAL A 75 28.76 -27.06 25.83
N GLN A 76 28.59 -27.96 24.86
CA GLN A 76 28.99 -29.35 25.03
C GLN A 76 30.52 -29.49 25.16
N SER A 77 31.28 -28.78 24.31
CA SER A 77 32.75 -28.73 24.41
C SER A 77 33.27 -27.38 23.92
N MET A 78 34.21 -26.82 24.67
CA MET A 78 34.89 -25.58 24.36
C MET A 78 36.41 -25.81 24.31
N ASN A 79 37.02 -25.53 23.15
CA ASN A 79 38.46 -25.59 22.98
C ASN A 79 39.04 -24.18 22.91
N LEU A 80 39.89 -23.84 23.86
CA LEU A 80 40.57 -22.54 23.92
C LEU A 80 42.04 -22.72 23.60
N HIS A 81 42.55 -21.98 22.66
CA HIS A 81 43.97 -21.84 22.44
C HIS A 81 44.46 -20.59 23.18
N VAL A 82 45.46 -20.68 24.04
CA VAL A 82 45.91 -19.55 24.86
C VAL A 82 47.39 -19.28 24.55
N GLU A 83 47.76 -18.03 24.40
CA GLU A 83 49.15 -17.64 24.23
C GLU A 83 49.77 -17.43 25.60
N LEU A 84 50.73 -18.35 25.99
CA LEU A 84 51.36 -18.34 27.33
C LEU A 84 52.05 -17.01 27.65
N LEU A 85 52.76 -16.43 26.69
CA LEU A 85 53.53 -15.21 26.93
C LEU A 85 52.62 -14.01 27.23
N SER A 86 51.39 -14.02 26.71
CA SER A 86 50.42 -12.94 26.93
C SER A 86 49.92 -12.89 28.37
N LEU A 87 49.88 -14.04 29.07
CA LEU A 87 49.50 -14.12 30.49
C LEU A 87 50.47 -13.34 31.39
N PHE A 88 51.75 -13.30 31.03
CA PHE A 88 52.77 -12.51 31.72
C PHE A 88 52.78 -11.04 31.34
N ALA A 89 52.20 -10.70 30.19
CA ALA A 89 52.05 -9.33 29.71
C ALA A 89 50.82 -8.56 30.25
N GLY A 90 49.99 -9.24 31.08
CA GLY A 90 48.83 -8.65 31.74
C GLY A 90 47.55 -8.58 30.93
N VAL A 91 47.61 -8.89 29.63
CA VAL A 91 46.41 -8.98 28.75
C VAL A 91 46.39 -10.37 28.10
N PRO A 92 45.57 -11.29 28.52
CA PRO A 92 45.46 -12.63 27.94
C PRO A 92 45.08 -12.58 26.46
N VAL A 93 45.82 -13.33 25.63
CA VAL A 93 45.50 -13.51 24.20
C VAL A 93 45.01 -14.95 24.01
N VAL A 94 43.80 -15.08 23.43
CA VAL A 94 43.19 -16.37 23.07
C VAL A 94 43.06 -16.38 21.53
N PRO A 95 44.05 -16.93 20.81
CA PRO A 95 44.06 -16.88 19.34
C PRO A 95 42.90 -17.57 18.65
N ALA A 96 42.37 -18.63 19.28
CA ALA A 96 41.24 -19.38 18.75
C ALA A 96 40.33 -19.93 19.85
N ILE A 97 39.04 -19.89 19.63
CA ILE A 97 37.99 -20.51 20.42
C ILE A 97 37.16 -21.37 19.49
N GLU A 98 37.04 -22.65 19.79
CA GLU A 98 36.13 -23.57 19.09
C GLU A 98 35.02 -23.99 20.05
N LEU A 99 33.78 -23.76 19.67
CA LEU A 99 32.57 -24.11 20.43
C LEU A 99 31.80 -25.21 19.70
N VAL A 100 31.62 -26.35 20.38
CA VAL A 100 30.86 -27.49 19.87
C VAL A 100 29.50 -27.52 20.55
N GLU A 101 28.46 -27.50 19.75
CA GLU A 101 27.04 -27.48 20.15
C GLU A 101 26.72 -26.42 21.23
N PRO A 102 27.15 -25.17 21.05
CA PRO A 102 26.72 -24.12 21.95
C PRO A 102 25.22 -23.84 21.78
N GLN A 103 24.50 -23.80 22.88
CA GLN A 103 23.09 -23.42 22.96
C GLN A 103 22.99 -22.18 23.84
N VAL A 104 22.44 -21.11 23.29
CA VAL A 104 22.29 -19.81 23.97
C VAL A 104 20.84 -19.34 23.89
N LEU A 105 20.25 -19.03 25.02
CA LEU A 105 18.95 -18.42 25.16
C LEU A 105 19.13 -16.94 25.53
N LEU A 106 18.75 -16.05 24.61
CA LEU A 106 18.66 -14.62 24.83
C LEU A 106 17.18 -14.28 25.09
N GLU A 107 16.89 -13.75 26.27
CA GLU A 107 15.51 -13.51 26.71
C GLU A 107 15.35 -12.10 27.27
N LYS A 108 14.25 -11.42 26.89
CA LYS A 108 13.81 -10.19 27.52
C LYS A 108 12.63 -10.44 28.44
N SER A 109 12.59 -9.73 29.57
CA SER A 109 11.42 -9.70 30.45
C SER A 109 10.36 -8.74 29.94
N LYS A 110 9.14 -8.84 30.48
CA LYS A 110 8.06 -7.87 30.18
C LYS A 110 8.40 -6.44 30.61
N ASP A 111 9.26 -6.30 31.59
CA ASP A 111 9.70 -5.02 32.17
C ASP A 111 10.94 -4.46 31.48
N GLY A 112 11.39 -5.08 30.36
CA GLY A 112 12.52 -4.65 29.56
C GLY A 112 13.89 -5.15 30.01
N GLY A 113 13.98 -5.92 31.08
CA GLY A 113 15.24 -6.56 31.51
C GLY A 113 15.71 -7.58 30.47
N ALA A 114 17.02 -7.72 30.28
CA ALA A 114 17.61 -8.69 29.38
C ALA A 114 18.50 -9.68 30.15
N ASN A 115 18.39 -10.98 29.84
CA ASN A 115 19.15 -12.01 30.57
C ASN A 115 20.66 -12.01 30.26
N TRP A 116 21.08 -11.38 29.19
CA TRP A 116 22.50 -11.21 28.83
C TRP A 116 23.17 -9.98 29.44
N LEU A 117 22.44 -9.19 30.21
CA LEU A 117 23.01 -8.13 31.02
C LEU A 117 23.45 -8.74 32.36
N PHE A 118 24.75 -8.78 32.57
CA PHE A 118 25.37 -9.37 33.77
C PHE A 118 25.70 -8.26 34.76
N GLY A 119 25.16 -8.31 35.97
CA GLY A 119 25.52 -7.52 37.15
C GLY A 119 25.60 -5.99 36.95
N ASP A 120 26.02 -5.26 37.97
CA ASP A 120 26.26 -3.81 37.94
C ASP A 120 27.64 -3.46 37.32
N GLY A 121 27.87 -3.90 36.07
CA GLY A 121 29.09 -3.57 35.33
C GLY A 121 30.34 -4.32 35.76
N GLY A 122 30.21 -5.61 36.04
CA GLY A 122 31.38 -6.48 36.34
C GLY A 122 32.44 -6.34 35.24
N TYR A 123 33.68 -6.04 35.66
CA TYR A 123 34.85 -5.95 34.79
C TYR A 123 35.06 -7.28 34.06
N ILE A 124 34.69 -7.34 32.77
CA ILE A 124 35.14 -8.41 31.90
C ILE A 124 36.61 -8.11 31.61
N PRO A 125 37.57 -9.01 32.02
CA PRO A 125 38.98 -8.80 31.73
C PRO A 125 39.18 -8.48 30.23
N ASP A 126 40.04 -7.54 29.91
CA ASP A 126 40.41 -7.23 28.54
C ASP A 126 41.17 -8.43 27.94
N VAL A 127 40.42 -9.35 27.33
CA VAL A 127 40.96 -10.57 26.69
C VAL A 127 40.96 -10.34 25.20
N ARG A 128 42.11 -10.42 24.58
CA ARG A 128 42.20 -10.39 23.11
C ARG A 128 41.78 -11.75 22.55
N LEU A 129 40.60 -11.82 21.97
CA LEU A 129 40.11 -13.02 21.30
C LEU A 129 40.43 -12.92 19.79
N GLY A 130 40.97 -14.01 19.24
CA GLY A 130 41.18 -14.20 17.82
C GLY A 130 39.95 -14.77 17.12
N THR A 131 40.10 -15.91 16.44
CA THR A 131 38.99 -16.57 15.73
C THR A 131 38.01 -17.20 16.73
N ILE A 132 36.72 -17.15 16.39
CA ILE A 132 35.67 -17.87 17.11
C ILE A 132 34.95 -18.75 16.09
N ASP A 133 35.07 -20.06 16.28
CA ASP A 133 34.43 -21.05 15.42
C ASP A 133 33.33 -21.76 16.20
N VAL A 134 32.19 -21.95 15.55
CA VAL A 134 31.01 -22.61 16.11
C VAL A 134 30.64 -23.81 15.25
N ASP A 135 30.58 -24.96 15.84
CA ASP A 135 30.05 -26.19 15.24
C ASP A 135 28.69 -26.51 15.85
N ARG A 136 27.64 -26.58 15.00
CA ARG A 136 26.24 -26.90 15.37
C ARG A 136 25.68 -26.03 16.51
N GLY A 137 25.93 -24.72 16.48
CA GLY A 137 25.39 -23.79 17.50
C GLY A 137 23.90 -23.52 17.30
N ILE A 138 23.22 -23.22 18.40
CA ILE A 138 21.82 -22.79 18.43
C ILE A 138 21.72 -21.54 19.30
N VAL A 139 21.16 -20.48 18.74
CA VAL A 139 20.79 -19.27 19.49
C VAL A 139 19.27 -19.10 19.42
N ARG A 140 18.65 -19.02 20.58
CA ARG A 140 17.21 -18.71 20.72
C ARG A 140 17.05 -17.31 21.26
N TYR A 141 16.10 -16.55 20.69
CA TYR A 141 15.74 -15.21 21.16
C TYR A 141 14.25 -15.17 21.49
N ARG A 142 13.91 -14.72 22.71
CA ARG A 142 12.53 -14.54 23.17
C ARG A 142 12.31 -13.12 23.65
N ASP A 143 11.26 -12.48 23.15
CA ASP A 143 10.81 -11.16 23.58
C ASP A 143 9.28 -11.14 23.65
N PRO A 144 8.68 -11.14 24.85
CA PRO A 144 7.23 -11.18 25.02
C PRO A 144 6.54 -9.87 24.60
N VAL A 145 7.26 -8.73 24.63
CA VAL A 145 6.72 -7.44 24.20
C VAL A 145 6.61 -7.39 22.68
N LEU A 146 7.64 -7.84 21.98
CA LEU A 146 7.64 -7.98 20.53
C LEU A 146 6.89 -9.22 20.03
N ARG A 147 6.45 -10.10 20.93
CA ARG A 147 5.91 -11.43 20.61
C ARG A 147 6.85 -12.16 19.64
N ALA A 148 8.15 -12.16 19.99
CA ALA A 148 9.18 -12.81 19.21
C ALA A 148 9.63 -14.10 19.90
N ASP A 149 9.70 -15.20 19.17
CA ASP A 149 10.35 -16.48 19.55
C ASP A 149 11.08 -16.99 18.30
N ILE A 150 12.41 -16.87 18.33
CA ILE A 150 13.27 -17.08 17.17
C ILE A 150 14.35 -18.10 17.53
N SER A 151 14.56 -19.09 16.68
CA SER A 151 15.64 -20.08 16.82
C SER A 151 16.55 -20.03 15.59
N VAL A 152 17.85 -19.83 15.81
CA VAL A 152 18.85 -19.72 14.74
C VAL A 152 19.94 -20.77 14.96
N LYS A 153 20.17 -21.60 13.98
CA LYS A 153 21.29 -22.54 13.90
C LYS A 153 22.49 -21.85 13.28
N LEU A 154 23.65 -22.03 13.84
CA LEU A 154 24.90 -21.41 13.43
C LEU A 154 25.94 -22.47 13.10
N GLN A 155 26.69 -22.26 12.02
CA GLN A 155 27.79 -23.11 11.59
C GLN A 155 28.91 -22.26 11.03
N SER A 156 30.09 -22.27 11.66
CA SER A 156 31.30 -21.64 11.13
C SER A 156 31.94 -22.51 10.04
N SER A 157 32.55 -21.83 9.09
CA SER A 157 33.49 -22.42 8.16
C SER A 157 34.83 -21.70 8.35
N PRO A 158 35.90 -22.40 8.78
CA PRO A 158 37.19 -21.78 9.04
C PRO A 158 37.80 -21.20 7.75
N ALA A 159 38.74 -20.27 7.93
CA ALA A 159 39.50 -19.70 6.81
C ALA A 159 40.29 -20.79 6.07
N THR A 160 40.33 -20.72 4.77
CA THR A 160 41.22 -21.48 3.91
C THR A 160 42.22 -20.53 3.20
N ALA A 161 43.16 -21.05 2.43
CA ALA A 161 44.12 -20.20 1.69
C ALA A 161 43.39 -19.20 0.75
N ASP A 162 42.23 -19.57 0.22
CA ASP A 162 41.49 -18.81 -0.81
C ASP A 162 40.21 -18.16 -0.32
N THR A 163 39.74 -18.50 0.90
CA THR A 163 38.46 -18.01 1.42
C THR A 163 38.55 -17.51 2.86
N PRO A 164 38.03 -16.31 3.16
CA PRO A 164 37.96 -15.82 4.52
C PRO A 164 37.02 -16.70 5.38
N PRO A 165 37.13 -16.64 6.73
CA PRO A 165 36.23 -17.33 7.61
C PRO A 165 34.79 -16.83 7.40
N SER A 166 33.84 -17.75 7.44
CA SER A 166 32.43 -17.42 7.21
C SER A 166 31.54 -18.12 8.23
N LEU A 167 30.38 -17.50 8.47
CA LEU A 167 29.31 -18.02 9.32
C LEU A 167 28.07 -18.27 8.47
N ARG A 168 27.59 -19.50 8.43
CA ARG A 168 26.26 -19.81 7.91
C ARG A 168 25.25 -19.83 9.04
N PHE A 169 24.08 -19.33 8.78
CA PHE A 169 22.97 -19.37 9.71
C PHE A 169 21.67 -19.77 9.02
N SER A 170 20.82 -20.49 9.73
CA SER A 170 19.47 -20.80 9.32
C SER A 170 18.56 -20.78 10.54
N GLY A 171 17.39 -20.17 10.41
CA GLY A 171 16.50 -20.04 11.55
C GLY A 171 15.04 -20.01 11.15
N ASP A 172 14.22 -20.25 12.13
CA ASP A 172 12.77 -20.13 12.04
C ASP A 172 12.22 -19.60 13.37
N GLY A 173 10.98 -19.14 13.32
CA GLY A 173 10.34 -18.60 14.50
C GLY A 173 9.15 -17.74 14.18
N SER A 174 8.77 -16.91 15.14
CA SER A 174 7.74 -15.89 14.95
C SER A 174 8.23 -14.52 15.39
N PHE A 175 7.77 -13.49 14.69
CA PHE A 175 7.98 -12.09 15.03
C PHE A 175 6.66 -11.34 14.90
N ARG A 176 6.24 -10.67 15.96
CA ARG A 176 4.92 -10.02 16.10
C ARG A 176 3.74 -10.96 15.79
N GLY A 177 3.94 -12.26 16.05
CA GLY A 177 2.95 -13.31 15.82
C GLY A 177 2.95 -13.91 14.42
N GLU A 178 3.77 -13.39 13.49
CA GLU A 178 3.93 -13.93 12.14
C GLU A 178 5.11 -14.91 12.08
N ALA A 179 4.85 -16.10 11.56
CA ALA A 179 5.89 -17.11 11.38
C ALA A 179 6.81 -16.74 10.21
N PHE A 180 8.12 -16.93 10.41
CA PHE A 180 9.10 -16.72 9.36
C PHE A 180 10.19 -17.79 9.36
N ARG A 181 10.93 -17.86 8.26
CA ARG A 181 12.17 -18.60 8.10
C ARG A 181 13.22 -17.70 7.51
N VAL A 182 14.45 -17.89 7.92
CA VAL A 182 15.61 -17.15 7.41
C VAL A 182 16.79 -18.09 7.21
N ASP A 183 17.52 -17.91 6.14
CA ASP A 183 18.79 -18.54 5.87
C ASP A 183 19.77 -17.50 5.32
N GLY A 184 21.04 -17.66 5.64
CA GLY A 184 22.02 -16.68 5.23
C GLY A 184 23.46 -17.04 5.58
N GLN A 185 24.32 -16.10 5.24
CA GLN A 185 25.74 -16.19 5.54
C GLN A 185 26.35 -14.81 5.83
N GLY A 186 27.37 -14.79 6.63
CA GLY A 186 28.15 -13.61 6.95
C GLY A 186 29.62 -13.94 7.07
N LEU A 187 30.43 -12.95 7.45
CA LEU A 187 31.82 -13.14 7.80
C LEU A 187 31.93 -13.99 9.08
N GLY A 188 33.14 -14.44 9.42
CA GLY A 188 33.40 -15.19 10.67
C GLY A 188 32.97 -14.40 11.92
N LEU A 189 32.62 -15.09 12.99
CA LEU A 189 32.14 -14.49 14.25
C LEU A 189 33.14 -13.50 14.89
N SER A 190 34.43 -13.69 14.68
CA SER A 190 35.47 -12.75 15.13
C SER A 190 35.31 -11.34 14.57
N GLU A 191 34.77 -11.22 13.37
CA GLU A 191 34.54 -9.92 12.73
C GLU A 191 33.39 -9.11 13.40
N LEU A 192 32.45 -9.79 14.08
CA LEU A 192 31.38 -9.14 14.84
C LEU A 192 31.90 -8.31 16.03
N ARG A 193 33.14 -8.56 16.48
CA ARG A 193 33.72 -7.89 17.65
C ARG A 193 34.51 -6.62 17.28
N LYS A 194 34.77 -6.38 16.02
CA LYS A 194 35.44 -5.16 15.58
C LYS A 194 34.49 -3.99 15.72
N VAL A 195 34.74 -3.17 16.74
CA VAL A 195 33.89 -2.01 17.04
C VAL A 195 33.95 -1.00 15.89
N GLY A 196 32.79 -0.63 15.34
CA GLY A 196 32.67 0.36 14.28
C GLY A 196 32.89 -0.18 12.86
N ASP A 197 33.40 -1.40 12.69
CA ASP A 197 33.59 -1.99 11.36
C ASP A 197 32.28 -2.61 10.83
N PRO A 198 31.96 -2.43 9.53
CA PRO A 198 30.77 -3.02 8.93
C PRO A 198 30.93 -4.53 8.72
N TYR A 199 30.10 -5.33 9.35
CA TYR A 199 30.02 -6.77 9.17
C TYR A 199 29.15 -7.10 7.96
N GLN A 200 29.72 -7.73 6.93
CA GLN A 200 29.02 -8.12 5.71
C GLN A 200 28.16 -9.36 5.93
N LEU A 201 26.91 -9.29 5.49
CA LEU A 201 25.99 -10.43 5.53
C LEU A 201 25.02 -10.44 4.34
N THR A 202 24.59 -11.63 3.99
CA THR A 202 23.50 -11.88 3.05
C THR A 202 22.49 -12.79 3.68
N PHE A 203 21.20 -12.53 3.48
CA PHE A 203 20.17 -13.44 3.93
C PHE A 203 18.97 -13.47 3.00
N HIS A 204 18.26 -14.56 3.08
CA HIS A 204 16.97 -14.80 2.45
C HIS A 204 15.96 -15.12 3.55
N ALA A 205 14.89 -14.34 3.65
CA ALA A 205 13.83 -14.51 4.63
C ALA A 205 12.48 -14.69 3.96
N ARG A 206 11.64 -15.55 4.53
CA ARG A 206 10.26 -15.77 4.12
C ARG A 206 9.33 -15.62 5.30
N ALA A 207 8.33 -14.73 5.14
CA ALA A 207 7.28 -14.54 6.14
C ALA A 207 5.93 -14.56 5.42
N GLY A 208 5.10 -15.56 5.71
CA GLY A 208 3.86 -15.78 4.96
C GLY A 208 4.11 -15.93 3.46
N ALA A 209 3.52 -15.04 2.66
CA ALA A 209 3.71 -15.01 1.20
C ALA A 209 4.76 -13.98 0.75
N THR A 210 5.48 -13.36 1.67
CA THR A 210 6.56 -12.41 1.37
C THR A 210 7.91 -13.11 1.38
N ASP A 211 8.70 -12.86 0.37
CA ASP A 211 10.09 -13.29 0.21
C ASP A 211 10.99 -12.05 0.19
N ALA A 212 12.00 -12.04 1.04
CA ALA A 212 12.92 -10.93 1.19
C ALA A 212 14.36 -11.42 1.05
N ARG A 213 15.15 -10.77 0.20
CA ARG A 213 16.58 -11.02 0.04
C ARG A 213 17.34 -9.76 0.35
N PHE A 214 18.33 -9.89 1.20
CA PHE A 214 19.18 -8.78 1.61
C PHE A 214 20.65 -9.10 1.37
N ALA A 215 21.39 -8.11 0.88
CA ALA A 215 22.83 -8.18 0.76
C ALA A 215 23.42 -6.83 1.19
N GLY A 216 24.22 -6.84 2.26
CA GLY A 216 24.73 -5.60 2.81
C GLY A 216 25.58 -5.78 4.05
N SER A 217 25.60 -4.75 4.88
CA SER A 217 26.39 -4.72 6.10
C SER A 217 25.59 -4.20 7.29
N VAL A 218 25.99 -4.65 8.47
CA VAL A 218 25.53 -4.14 9.77
C VAL A 218 26.75 -3.77 10.62
N VAL A 219 26.65 -2.74 11.44
CA VAL A 219 27.69 -2.42 12.42
C VAL A 219 27.30 -3.10 13.75
N PRO A 220 28.03 -4.14 14.20
CA PRO A 220 27.58 -4.96 15.33
C PRO A 220 27.45 -4.23 16.66
N SER A 221 28.32 -3.23 16.92
CA SER A 221 28.23 -2.36 18.10
C SER A 221 27.04 -1.40 18.06
N GLU A 222 26.49 -1.21 16.88
CA GLU A 222 25.34 -0.38 16.57
C GLU A 222 24.45 -1.15 15.61
N VAL A 223 23.78 -2.20 16.09
CA VAL A 223 22.87 -3.08 15.30
C VAL A 223 21.82 -2.24 14.55
N GLU A 224 21.62 -1.02 15.00
CA GLU A 224 20.77 -0.02 14.38
C GLU A 224 21.36 0.60 13.10
N ARG A 225 22.64 0.30 12.75
CA ARG A 225 23.26 0.73 11.48
C ARG A 225 23.34 -0.40 10.47
N LEU A 226 22.25 -0.58 9.72
CA LEU A 226 22.18 -1.53 8.62
C LEU A 226 22.13 -0.78 7.29
N LYS A 227 22.87 -1.26 6.30
CA LYS A 227 22.88 -0.72 4.93
C LYS A 227 23.08 -1.84 3.91
N GLY A 228 22.24 -1.88 2.87
CA GLY A 228 22.41 -2.87 1.81
C GLY A 228 21.28 -2.83 0.79
N GLU A 229 21.37 -3.70 -0.20
CA GLU A 229 20.32 -3.93 -1.17
C GLU A 229 19.26 -4.86 -0.58
N LEU A 230 18.00 -4.45 -0.66
CA LEU A 230 16.85 -5.26 -0.28
C LEU A 230 15.99 -5.52 -1.51
N GLN A 231 15.69 -6.79 -1.75
CA GLN A 231 14.72 -7.25 -2.74
C GLN A 231 13.52 -7.83 -1.99
N LEU A 232 12.34 -7.34 -2.30
CA LEU A 232 11.07 -7.79 -1.72
C LEU A 232 10.16 -8.30 -2.83
N GLN A 233 9.52 -9.44 -2.63
CA GLN A 233 8.49 -9.94 -3.51
C GLN A 233 7.42 -10.68 -2.72
N GLY A 234 6.18 -10.63 -3.21
CA GLY A 234 5.07 -11.28 -2.53
C GLY A 234 3.76 -11.13 -3.28
N LYS A 235 2.71 -11.70 -2.70
CA LYS A 235 1.37 -11.70 -3.30
C LYS A 235 0.59 -10.41 -3.00
N ASP A 236 0.89 -9.73 -1.90
CA ASP A 236 0.13 -8.59 -1.41
C ASP A 236 0.96 -7.81 -0.38
N LEU A 237 1.17 -6.50 -0.63
CA LEU A 237 1.92 -5.63 0.30
C LEU A 237 1.21 -5.47 1.65
N SER A 238 -0.11 -5.63 1.73
CA SER A 238 -0.85 -5.55 3.00
C SER A 238 -0.41 -6.61 4.01
N GLN A 239 0.15 -7.73 3.54
CA GLN A 239 0.69 -8.81 4.37
C GLN A 239 1.99 -8.42 5.10
N LEU A 240 2.60 -7.29 4.76
CA LEU A 240 3.73 -6.76 5.51
C LEU A 240 3.32 -6.11 6.84
N TYR A 241 2.02 -5.85 7.05
CA TYR A 241 1.52 -5.11 8.22
C TYR A 241 2.00 -5.62 9.58
N PRO A 242 2.08 -6.91 9.87
CA PRO A 242 2.55 -7.36 11.18
C PRO A 242 4.02 -7.01 11.42
N ILE A 243 4.83 -7.01 10.37
CA ILE A 243 6.27 -6.73 10.42
C ILE A 243 6.52 -5.23 10.35
N VAL A 244 5.87 -4.57 9.39
CA VAL A 244 5.95 -3.13 9.14
C VAL A 244 4.60 -2.51 9.50
N PRO A 245 4.47 -1.69 10.57
CA PRO A 245 3.18 -1.19 11.07
C PRO A 245 2.61 -0.09 10.16
N LEU A 246 2.45 -0.38 8.87
CA LEU A 246 1.89 0.53 7.86
C LEU A 246 0.53 0.01 7.39
N PRO A 247 -0.51 0.85 7.34
CA PRO A 247 -1.84 0.48 6.86
C PRO A 247 -1.86 0.40 5.33
N ILE A 248 -1.03 -0.46 4.75
CA ILE A 248 -1.00 -0.68 3.31
C ILE A 248 -2.27 -1.42 2.90
N PRO A 249 -3.05 -0.91 1.92
CA PRO A 249 -4.22 -1.59 1.41
C PRO A 249 -3.84 -2.84 0.63
N TRP A 250 -4.81 -3.67 0.29
CA TRP A 250 -4.60 -4.80 -0.60
C TRP A 250 -3.97 -4.38 -1.92
N THR A 251 -2.95 -5.10 -2.34
CA THR A 251 -2.29 -4.91 -3.62
C THR A 251 -2.26 -6.20 -4.43
N PRO A 252 -2.06 -6.13 -5.75
CA PRO A 252 -1.65 -7.28 -6.53
C PRO A 252 -0.23 -7.73 -6.15
N PRO A 253 0.27 -8.84 -6.72
CA PRO A 253 1.64 -9.30 -6.53
C PRO A 253 2.66 -8.21 -6.84
N TYR A 254 3.72 -8.17 -6.03
CA TYR A 254 4.74 -7.16 -6.13
C TYR A 254 6.16 -7.74 -6.18
N LYS A 255 7.06 -6.98 -6.80
CA LYS A 255 8.50 -7.24 -6.80
C LYS A 255 9.23 -5.90 -6.80
N LEU A 256 9.95 -5.61 -5.73
CA LEU A 256 10.64 -4.34 -5.50
C LEU A 256 12.12 -4.61 -5.17
N SER A 257 13.02 -3.75 -5.62
CA SER A 257 14.46 -3.81 -5.32
C SER A 257 14.98 -2.40 -5.11
N GLY A 258 15.76 -2.18 -4.04
CA GLY A 258 16.30 -0.86 -3.70
C GLY A 258 17.27 -0.91 -2.54
N GLN A 259 17.77 0.27 -2.14
CA GLN A 259 18.71 0.44 -1.05
C GLN A 259 17.98 0.63 0.28
N LEU A 260 18.16 -0.32 1.19
CA LEU A 260 17.66 -0.24 2.55
C LEU A 260 18.75 0.31 3.47
N THR A 261 18.40 1.30 4.29
CA THR A 261 19.22 1.73 5.41
C THR A 261 18.37 1.79 6.68
N HIS A 262 18.98 1.42 7.80
CA HIS A 262 18.40 1.56 9.13
C HIS A 262 19.40 2.29 10.02
N ARG A 263 18.92 3.31 10.71
CA ARG A 263 19.70 4.05 11.70
C ARG A 263 18.78 4.43 12.85
N GLU A 264 19.04 3.89 14.02
CA GLU A 264 18.21 4.10 15.22
C GLU A 264 16.75 3.71 14.96
N ALA A 265 15.81 4.65 15.04
CA ALA A 265 14.40 4.42 14.75
C ALA A 265 14.02 4.68 13.27
N LEU A 266 14.98 5.08 12.43
CA LEU A 266 14.75 5.52 11.06
C LEU A 266 15.08 4.44 10.05
N TRP A 267 14.07 3.99 9.31
CA TRP A 267 14.21 3.08 8.17
C TRP A 267 14.02 3.86 6.88
N THR A 268 14.94 3.69 5.92
CA THR A 268 14.79 4.29 4.59
C THR A 268 14.98 3.24 3.51
N TYR A 269 14.08 3.21 2.55
CA TYR A 269 14.16 2.38 1.35
C TYR A 269 14.23 3.30 0.15
N ARG A 270 15.44 3.51 -0.38
CA ARG A 270 15.73 4.52 -1.39
C ARG A 270 15.99 3.92 -2.76
N GLN A 271 15.68 4.74 -3.79
CA GLN A 271 15.91 4.40 -5.20
C GLN A 271 15.33 3.03 -5.54
N PHE A 272 14.26 2.66 -4.86
CA PHE A 272 13.64 1.40 -5.18
C PHE A 272 12.91 1.48 -6.51
N LYS A 273 12.87 0.35 -7.18
CA LYS A 273 12.16 0.15 -8.44
C LYS A 273 11.57 -1.26 -8.50
N GLY A 274 10.50 -1.40 -9.24
CA GLY A 274 9.88 -2.70 -9.44
C GLY A 274 8.48 -2.61 -10.00
N THR A 275 7.66 -3.59 -9.67
CA THR A 275 6.29 -3.71 -10.13
C THR A 275 5.35 -4.02 -8.98
N VAL A 276 4.11 -3.50 -9.09
CA VAL A 276 2.97 -3.86 -8.25
C VAL A 276 1.81 -4.13 -9.23
N GLY A 277 1.50 -5.40 -9.46
CA GLY A 277 0.60 -5.79 -10.53
C GLY A 277 1.16 -5.45 -11.90
N ASP A 278 0.33 -4.78 -12.71
CA ASP A 278 0.69 -4.30 -14.05
C ASP A 278 1.37 -2.92 -14.02
N SER A 279 1.41 -2.28 -12.85
CA SER A 279 2.03 -0.96 -12.64
C SER A 279 3.52 -1.11 -12.38
N ASP A 280 4.34 -0.22 -12.96
CA ASP A 280 5.69 0.00 -12.46
C ASP A 280 5.65 0.97 -11.28
N LEU A 281 6.56 0.79 -10.32
CA LEU A 281 6.66 1.64 -9.15
C LEU A 281 8.13 1.90 -8.81
N ALA A 282 8.46 3.16 -8.58
CA ALA A 282 9.78 3.58 -8.15
C ALA A 282 9.67 4.73 -7.15
N GLY A 283 10.72 4.93 -6.35
CA GLY A 283 10.76 6.07 -5.44
C GLY A 283 11.60 5.85 -4.20
N ASP A 284 11.28 6.65 -3.20
CA ASP A 284 11.90 6.65 -1.88
C ASP A 284 10.82 6.57 -0.81
N VAL A 285 11.05 5.76 0.21
CA VAL A 285 10.18 5.63 1.39
C VAL A 285 11.04 5.74 2.64
N GLN A 286 10.58 6.52 3.59
CA GLN A 286 11.17 6.68 4.91
C GLN A 286 10.11 6.36 5.96
N LEU A 287 10.45 5.53 6.94
CA LEU A 287 9.64 5.19 8.09
C LEU A 287 10.40 5.58 9.36
N ASP A 288 9.83 6.48 10.13
CA ASP A 288 10.36 6.95 11.40
C ASP A 288 9.50 6.37 12.55
N LEU A 289 10.14 5.61 13.42
CA LEU A 289 9.54 4.97 14.60
C LEU A 289 9.96 5.65 15.92
N SER A 290 10.61 6.82 15.86
CA SER A 290 11.06 7.55 17.05
C SER A 290 9.93 8.20 17.85
N GLN A 291 8.78 8.43 17.21
CA GLN A 291 7.62 9.07 17.81
C GLN A 291 6.60 8.04 18.32
N THR A 292 5.67 8.47 19.16
CA THR A 292 4.56 7.61 19.63
C THR A 292 3.73 7.05 18.48
N ARG A 293 3.62 7.80 17.36
CA ARG A 293 3.04 7.34 16.10
C ARG A 293 4.14 7.16 15.08
N ALA A 294 4.09 6.05 14.36
CA ALA A 294 4.98 5.86 13.21
C ALA A 294 4.71 6.96 12.18
N SER A 295 5.77 7.52 11.60
CA SER A 295 5.66 8.53 10.54
C SER A 295 6.25 8.00 9.25
N VAL A 296 5.50 8.12 8.15
CA VAL A 296 5.90 7.70 6.82
C VAL A 296 6.02 8.89 5.89
N THR A 297 7.17 9.04 5.24
CA THR A 297 7.34 9.98 4.14
C THR A 297 7.69 9.19 2.87
N ALA A 298 6.98 9.46 1.78
CA ALA A 298 7.24 8.77 0.52
C ALA A 298 7.13 9.72 -0.69
N ASP A 299 8.06 9.54 -1.64
CA ASP A 299 8.00 10.15 -2.97
C ASP A 299 8.02 9.04 -4.02
N LEU A 300 6.87 8.82 -4.65
CA LEU A 300 6.60 7.68 -5.49
C LEU A 300 6.31 8.12 -6.92
N ALA A 301 6.78 7.35 -7.88
CA ALA A 301 6.55 7.59 -9.30
C ALA A 301 6.22 6.29 -10.04
N SER A 302 5.32 6.40 -11.02
CA SER A 302 4.98 5.34 -11.96
C SER A 302 4.90 5.92 -13.37
N ARG A 303 5.53 5.29 -14.33
CA ARG A 303 5.44 5.68 -15.74
C ARG A 303 4.21 5.03 -16.40
N ARG A 304 3.88 3.82 -15.98
CA ARG A 304 2.73 3.04 -16.43
C ARG A 304 1.98 2.53 -15.23
N PHE A 305 0.81 3.08 -15.00
CA PHE A 305 -0.01 2.83 -13.84
C PHE A 305 -1.37 2.26 -14.24
N ASN A 306 -1.72 1.10 -13.71
CA ASN A 306 -3.04 0.50 -13.91
C ASN A 306 -3.91 0.81 -12.69
N TYR A 307 -5.02 1.53 -12.88
CA TYR A 307 -5.93 1.89 -11.79
C TYR A 307 -6.51 0.67 -11.05
N LYS A 308 -6.62 -0.48 -11.70
CA LYS A 308 -7.09 -1.73 -11.08
C LYS A 308 -6.19 -2.19 -9.94
N ASP A 309 -4.92 -1.80 -9.98
CA ASP A 309 -3.96 -2.12 -8.92
C ASP A 309 -4.23 -1.31 -7.64
N LEU A 310 -5.00 -0.21 -7.73
CA LEU A 310 -5.47 0.59 -6.59
C LEU A 310 -6.78 0.10 -5.95
N GLY A 311 -7.37 -0.97 -6.44
CA GLY A 311 -8.65 -1.46 -5.92
C GLY A 311 -8.70 -1.56 -4.41
N GLY A 312 -7.61 -1.96 -3.77
CA GLY A 312 -7.51 -2.08 -2.32
C GLY A 312 -7.77 -0.78 -1.54
N PHE A 313 -7.46 0.39 -2.09
CA PHE A 313 -7.74 1.68 -1.44
C PHE A 313 -9.24 1.95 -1.27
N VAL A 314 -10.06 1.38 -2.12
CA VAL A 314 -11.52 1.50 -2.05
C VAL A 314 -12.20 0.20 -1.59
N GLY A 315 -11.43 -0.75 -1.04
CA GLY A 315 -11.95 -2.02 -0.54
C GLY A 315 -12.27 -3.05 -1.63
N LEU A 316 -11.75 -2.87 -2.84
CA LEU A 316 -11.87 -3.85 -3.93
C LEU A 316 -10.67 -4.80 -3.96
N PRO A 317 -10.86 -6.09 -4.29
CA PRO A 317 -9.73 -6.95 -4.60
C PRO A 317 -9.04 -6.48 -5.88
N PRO A 318 -7.73 -6.74 -6.05
CA PRO A 318 -7.03 -6.42 -7.28
C PRO A 318 -7.71 -7.05 -8.50
N GLY A 319 -7.70 -6.33 -9.64
CA GLY A 319 -8.37 -6.74 -10.87
C GLY A 319 -7.86 -8.05 -11.46
N GLU A 320 -8.60 -8.60 -12.44
CA GLU A 320 -8.28 -9.89 -13.08
C GLU A 320 -7.09 -9.83 -14.04
N ALA A 321 -6.70 -8.65 -14.49
CA ALA A 321 -5.65 -8.47 -15.49
C ALA A 321 -4.24 -8.88 -15.01
N THR A 322 -4.04 -9.02 -13.73
CA THR A 322 -2.79 -9.48 -13.17
C THR A 322 -2.71 -10.99 -13.20
N SER A 323 -1.76 -11.54 -13.94
CA SER A 323 -1.37 -12.95 -13.99
C SER A 323 -0.90 -13.51 -12.63
N GLY A 324 -1.12 -12.79 -11.53
CA GLY A 324 -0.71 -13.16 -10.19
C GLY A 324 -1.76 -13.93 -9.41
N VAL A 325 -1.32 -14.91 -8.65
CA VAL A 325 -2.17 -15.68 -7.74
C VAL A 325 -2.67 -14.77 -6.63
N LYS A 326 -3.98 -14.51 -6.57
CA LYS A 326 -4.64 -13.78 -5.48
C LYS A 326 -4.41 -14.49 -4.14
N THR A 327 -4.39 -13.73 -3.04
CA THR A 327 -4.43 -14.34 -1.70
C THR A 327 -5.78 -15.01 -1.46
N GLY A 328 -5.84 -15.95 -0.50
CA GLY A 328 -7.11 -16.63 -0.18
C GLY A 328 -8.22 -15.66 0.23
N GLU A 329 -7.88 -14.54 0.88
CA GLU A 329 -8.83 -13.50 1.26
C GLU A 329 -9.33 -12.72 0.03
N GLN A 330 -8.41 -12.27 -0.83
CA GLN A 330 -8.75 -11.59 -2.09
C GLN A 330 -9.61 -12.47 -3.00
N GLN A 331 -9.34 -13.78 -3.04
CA GLN A 331 -10.13 -14.73 -3.82
C GLN A 331 -11.56 -14.86 -3.28
N ARG A 332 -11.73 -15.01 -1.96
CA ARG A 332 -13.06 -15.07 -1.32
C ARG A 332 -13.85 -13.80 -1.60
N GLU A 333 -13.22 -12.63 -1.48
CA GLU A 333 -13.87 -11.35 -1.76
C GLU A 333 -14.26 -11.21 -3.23
N THR A 334 -13.41 -11.67 -4.17
CA THR A 334 -13.73 -11.68 -5.60
C THR A 334 -14.99 -12.50 -5.87
N VAL A 335 -15.11 -13.71 -5.29
CA VAL A 335 -16.28 -14.58 -5.44
C VAL A 335 -17.52 -13.94 -4.82
N ARG A 336 -17.40 -13.38 -3.61
CA ARG A 336 -18.49 -12.68 -2.92
C ARG A 336 -19.05 -11.53 -3.76
N ARG A 337 -18.19 -10.70 -4.34
CA ARG A 337 -18.58 -9.57 -5.17
C ARG A 337 -19.20 -9.99 -6.50
N ALA A 338 -18.70 -11.03 -7.14
CA ALA A 338 -19.30 -11.55 -8.37
C ALA A 338 -20.75 -11.99 -8.15
N ALA A 339 -21.05 -12.59 -6.99
CA ALA A 339 -22.40 -13.01 -6.59
C ALA A 339 -23.27 -11.84 -6.09
N SER A 340 -22.68 -10.68 -5.72
CA SER A 340 -23.43 -9.52 -5.22
C SER A 340 -24.21 -8.83 -6.34
N ALA A 341 -25.42 -8.35 -6.03
CA ALA A 341 -26.19 -7.45 -6.89
C ALA A 341 -25.63 -6.01 -6.87
N ARG A 342 -24.79 -5.68 -5.88
CA ARG A 342 -24.21 -4.34 -5.67
C ARG A 342 -22.93 -4.12 -6.44
N VAL A 343 -22.70 -2.87 -6.86
CA VAL A 343 -21.48 -2.42 -7.52
C VAL A 343 -20.57 -1.67 -6.55
N LEU A 344 -21.13 -0.85 -5.66
CA LEU A 344 -20.36 -0.08 -4.69
C LEU A 344 -19.66 -0.99 -3.67
N PRO A 345 -18.38 -0.74 -3.34
CA PRO A 345 -17.64 -1.51 -2.36
C PRO A 345 -18.25 -1.43 -0.95
N ASP A 346 -18.45 -2.57 -0.31
CA ASP A 346 -19.05 -2.71 1.01
C ASP A 346 -18.08 -3.27 2.07
N LYS A 347 -16.79 -3.43 1.73
CA LYS A 347 -15.74 -3.81 2.70
C LYS A 347 -15.46 -2.63 3.64
N PRO A 348 -15.53 -2.82 4.97
CA PRO A 348 -15.20 -1.77 5.93
C PRO A 348 -13.75 -1.31 5.84
N PHE A 349 -13.53 -0.01 6.01
CA PHE A 349 -12.20 0.56 6.18
C PHE A 349 -11.62 0.18 7.54
N GLU A 350 -10.33 -0.07 7.60
CA GLU A 350 -9.59 -0.36 8.83
C GLU A 350 -9.19 0.94 9.54
N LEU A 351 -10.19 1.66 10.09
CA LEU A 351 -10.01 2.99 10.64
C LEU A 351 -8.98 3.05 11.77
N ASP A 352 -8.87 2.00 12.59
CA ASP A 352 -7.91 1.94 13.69
C ASP A 352 -6.46 2.02 13.20
N ARG A 353 -6.17 1.42 12.04
CA ARG A 353 -4.85 1.49 11.43
C ARG A 353 -4.48 2.89 10.95
N LEU A 354 -5.47 3.71 10.55
CA LEU A 354 -5.23 5.10 10.15
C LEU A 354 -4.92 6.01 11.35
N ARG A 355 -5.29 5.60 12.56
CA ARG A 355 -5.08 6.40 13.79
C ARG A 355 -3.71 6.23 14.41
N ILE A 356 -2.97 5.16 14.06
CA ILE A 356 -1.68 4.82 14.68
C ILE A 356 -0.47 5.24 13.86
N VAL A 357 -0.68 5.83 12.68
CA VAL A 357 0.38 6.25 11.76
C VAL A 357 0.09 7.64 11.21
N ASP A 358 1.13 8.43 11.00
CA ASP A 358 1.09 9.65 10.20
C ASP A 358 1.80 9.39 8.87
N ALA A 359 1.33 10.00 7.77
CA ALA A 359 1.94 9.80 6.46
C ALA A 359 1.91 11.08 5.61
N ASP A 360 3.00 11.29 4.87
CA ASP A 360 3.17 12.32 3.83
C ASP A 360 3.65 11.61 2.55
N VAL A 361 2.73 11.37 1.62
CA VAL A 361 2.99 10.58 0.42
C VAL A 361 2.71 11.41 -0.82
N LYS A 362 3.75 11.64 -1.63
CA LYS A 362 3.65 12.22 -2.96
C LYS A 362 3.68 11.12 -4.01
N PHE A 363 2.75 11.16 -4.94
CA PHE A 363 2.70 10.19 -6.04
C PHE A 363 2.53 10.90 -7.37
N ARG A 364 3.28 10.44 -8.38
CA ARG A 364 3.21 10.91 -9.77
C ARG A 364 3.08 9.73 -10.72
N GLY A 365 2.02 9.75 -11.55
CA GLY A 365 1.77 8.75 -12.59
C GLY A 365 1.74 9.42 -13.97
N THR A 366 2.60 9.02 -14.91
CA THR A 366 2.66 9.65 -16.23
C THR A 366 1.55 9.15 -17.14
N SER A 367 1.33 7.84 -17.20
CA SER A 367 0.28 7.23 -18.02
C SER A 367 -0.52 6.27 -17.16
N VAL A 368 -1.83 6.49 -17.08
CA VAL A 368 -2.73 5.65 -16.29
C VAL A 368 -3.66 4.91 -17.25
N THR A 369 -3.63 3.59 -17.18
CA THR A 369 -4.55 2.75 -17.94
C THR A 369 -5.89 2.70 -17.21
N TRP A 370 -6.92 3.33 -17.81
CA TRP A 370 -8.32 3.21 -17.42
C TRP A 370 -9.08 2.51 -18.55
N THR A 371 -10.12 1.74 -18.26
CA THR A 371 -10.76 0.79 -19.20
C THR A 371 -10.95 1.29 -20.63
N ASP A 372 -11.44 2.52 -20.84
CA ASP A 372 -11.73 3.06 -22.17
C ASP A 372 -11.28 4.52 -22.36
N ALA A 373 -10.79 5.18 -21.31
CA ALA A 373 -10.31 6.56 -21.37
C ALA A 373 -8.92 6.65 -20.73
N PRO A 374 -7.89 7.05 -21.48
CA PRO A 374 -6.56 7.24 -20.93
C PRO A 374 -6.57 8.42 -19.95
N ILE A 375 -6.14 8.15 -18.73
CA ILE A 375 -5.79 9.17 -17.75
C ILE A 375 -4.30 9.44 -17.90
N ASP A 376 -3.91 10.69 -17.86
CA ASP A 376 -2.52 11.09 -17.93
C ASP A 376 -2.15 12.08 -16.81
N ASN A 377 -0.85 12.20 -16.56
CA ASN A 377 -0.29 13.16 -15.60
C ASN A 377 -0.96 13.15 -14.22
N LEU A 378 -1.26 11.96 -13.69
CA LEU A 378 -1.79 11.82 -12.34
C LEU A 378 -0.75 12.31 -11.33
N SER A 379 -1.13 13.26 -10.49
CA SER A 379 -0.35 13.68 -9.34
C SER A 379 -1.24 13.78 -8.10
N THR A 380 -0.69 13.38 -6.96
CA THR A 380 -1.39 13.54 -5.69
C THR A 380 -0.42 13.70 -4.54
N HIS A 381 -0.84 14.47 -3.55
CA HIS A 381 -0.23 14.58 -2.26
C HIS A 381 -1.21 14.09 -1.20
N LEU A 382 -0.91 12.92 -0.63
CA LEU A 382 -1.68 12.31 0.44
C LEU A 382 -1.04 12.68 1.78
N LEU A 383 -1.82 13.30 2.64
CA LEU A 383 -1.47 13.59 4.02
C LEU A 383 -2.39 12.78 4.94
N LEU A 384 -1.80 11.97 5.82
CA LEU A 384 -2.49 11.32 6.92
C LEU A 384 -1.90 11.89 8.21
N LYS A 385 -2.68 12.62 8.94
CA LYS A 385 -2.27 13.20 10.22
C LYS A 385 -3.41 13.10 11.23
N ASP A 386 -3.09 12.60 12.42
CA ASP A 386 -4.06 12.46 13.52
C ASP A 386 -5.35 11.75 13.11
N GLY A 387 -5.23 10.67 12.30
CA GLY A 387 -6.36 9.89 11.80
C GLY A 387 -7.18 10.58 10.70
N VAL A 388 -6.73 11.72 10.17
CA VAL A 388 -7.39 12.41 9.05
C VAL A 388 -6.56 12.26 7.79
N VAL A 389 -7.11 11.56 6.79
CA VAL A 389 -6.54 11.45 5.45
C VAL A 389 -6.98 12.64 4.61
N ARG A 390 -6.06 13.26 3.87
CA ARG A 390 -6.35 14.30 2.88
C ARG A 390 -5.59 14.03 1.60
N PHE A 391 -6.27 14.22 0.46
CA PHE A 391 -5.63 14.31 -0.85
C PHE A 391 -5.70 15.77 -1.29
N GLU A 392 -4.54 16.43 -1.39
CA GLU A 392 -4.44 17.88 -1.65
C GLU A 392 -3.30 18.20 -2.63
N PRO A 393 -3.57 18.28 -3.95
CA PRO A 393 -4.74 17.83 -4.68
C PRO A 393 -4.62 16.38 -5.17
N LEU A 394 -5.72 15.80 -5.61
CA LEU A 394 -5.73 14.71 -6.59
C LEU A 394 -5.96 15.36 -7.96
N ASP A 395 -4.98 15.31 -8.83
CA ASP A 395 -4.91 16.06 -10.07
C ASP A 395 -4.53 15.13 -11.22
N PHE A 396 -5.32 15.12 -12.30
CA PHE A 396 -5.04 14.29 -13.46
C PHE A 396 -5.70 14.79 -14.75
N GLY A 397 -5.07 14.49 -15.88
CA GLY A 397 -5.64 14.67 -17.19
C GLY A 397 -6.58 13.53 -17.57
N ILE A 398 -7.69 13.82 -18.22
CA ILE A 398 -8.60 12.82 -18.79
C ILE A 398 -9.30 13.39 -20.02
N GLY A 399 -9.34 12.61 -21.11
CA GLY A 399 -10.06 12.99 -22.32
C GLY A 399 -9.62 14.34 -22.91
N GLY A 400 -8.36 14.73 -22.74
CA GLY A 400 -7.82 16.02 -23.17
C GLY A 400 -8.24 17.21 -22.29
N GLY A 401 -8.96 16.96 -21.22
CA GLY A 401 -9.30 17.91 -20.15
C GLY A 401 -8.55 17.62 -18.86
N HIS A 402 -9.04 18.18 -17.77
CA HIS A 402 -8.36 18.18 -16.48
C HIS A 402 -9.35 18.01 -15.32
N VAL A 403 -8.99 17.19 -14.34
CA VAL A 403 -9.76 16.96 -13.12
C VAL A 403 -8.90 17.27 -11.91
N VAL A 404 -9.43 18.12 -11.04
CA VAL A 404 -8.82 18.41 -9.73
C VAL A 404 -9.81 18.06 -8.65
N ALA A 405 -9.38 17.23 -7.69
CA ALA A 405 -10.21 16.89 -6.54
C ALA A 405 -9.47 17.14 -5.23
N LYS A 406 -10.21 17.57 -4.21
CA LYS A 406 -9.78 17.62 -2.82
C LYS A 406 -10.64 16.64 -2.05
N LEU A 407 -10.02 15.66 -1.43
CA LEU A 407 -10.71 14.62 -0.68
C LEU A 407 -10.20 14.62 0.76
N SER A 408 -11.09 14.47 1.72
CA SER A 408 -10.73 14.26 3.11
C SER A 408 -11.55 13.14 3.73
N LEU A 409 -10.93 12.38 4.64
CA LEU A 409 -11.55 11.31 5.42
C LEU A 409 -11.09 11.43 6.86
N ASP A 410 -11.99 11.73 7.79
CA ASP A 410 -11.76 11.75 9.22
C ASP A 410 -12.17 10.40 9.83
N SER A 411 -11.20 9.68 10.36
CA SER A 411 -11.39 8.35 10.96
C SER A 411 -11.53 8.37 12.49
N ASN A 412 -11.53 9.54 13.14
CA ASN A 412 -11.47 9.64 14.61
C ASN A 412 -12.78 9.24 15.33
N GLY A 413 -13.90 9.20 14.63
CA GLY A 413 -15.18 8.72 15.17
C GLY A 413 -15.36 7.21 14.99
N GLN A 414 -16.47 6.66 15.52
CA GLN A 414 -16.91 5.29 15.22
C GLN A 414 -17.32 5.13 13.75
N ILE A 415 -17.79 6.22 13.14
CA ILE A 415 -18.17 6.32 11.73
C ILE A 415 -17.27 7.38 11.09
N ALA A 416 -16.60 7.01 10.02
CA ALA A 416 -15.77 7.93 9.25
C ALA A 416 -16.63 9.00 8.57
N ARG A 417 -16.10 10.23 8.50
CA ARG A 417 -16.69 11.35 7.78
C ARG A 417 -15.80 11.74 6.63
N SER A 418 -16.39 12.01 5.48
CA SER A 418 -15.62 12.39 4.29
C SER A 418 -16.21 13.63 3.64
N GLN A 419 -15.35 14.42 3.03
CA GLN A 419 -15.71 15.52 2.14
C GLN A 419 -14.94 15.36 0.84
N ALA A 420 -15.64 15.64 -0.27
CA ALA A 420 -15.08 15.59 -1.62
C ALA A 420 -15.49 16.86 -2.37
N ASP A 421 -14.51 17.62 -2.89
CA ASP A 421 -14.71 18.74 -3.79
C ASP A 421 -14.01 18.41 -5.10
N VAL A 422 -14.77 18.35 -6.19
CA VAL A 422 -14.29 17.93 -7.51
C VAL A 422 -14.53 19.04 -8.54
N GLU A 423 -13.53 19.37 -9.32
CA GLU A 423 -13.62 20.26 -10.44
C GLU A 423 -13.14 19.57 -11.72
N VAL A 424 -13.96 19.62 -12.75
CA VAL A 424 -13.71 19.06 -14.09
C VAL A 424 -13.64 20.21 -15.10
N ARG A 425 -12.62 20.22 -15.95
CA ARG A 425 -12.43 21.28 -16.97
C ARG A 425 -12.12 20.70 -18.34
N ASN A 426 -12.81 21.19 -19.34
CA ASN A 426 -12.51 20.98 -20.79
C ASN A 426 -12.38 19.51 -21.23
N VAL A 427 -13.10 18.56 -20.60
CA VAL A 427 -13.05 17.14 -20.97
C VAL A 427 -13.82 16.92 -22.29
N GLU A 428 -13.21 16.28 -23.26
CA GLU A 428 -13.82 15.94 -24.54
C GLU A 428 -14.73 14.71 -24.42
N LEU A 429 -16.02 14.88 -24.67
CA LEU A 429 -17.02 13.80 -24.56
C LEU A 429 -16.67 12.59 -25.43
N LYS A 430 -16.19 12.80 -26.66
CA LYS A 430 -15.81 11.72 -27.59
C LYS A 430 -14.72 10.83 -27.09
N ARG A 431 -13.79 11.34 -26.28
CA ARG A 431 -12.69 10.56 -25.73
C ARG A 431 -13.11 9.70 -24.54
N ILE A 432 -14.18 10.10 -23.85
CA ILE A 432 -14.73 9.36 -22.71
C ILE A 432 -15.81 8.37 -23.17
N PHE A 433 -16.68 8.83 -24.09
CA PHE A 433 -17.82 8.04 -24.58
C PHE A 433 -17.81 8.01 -26.12
N PRO A 434 -16.90 7.25 -26.73
CA PRO A 434 -16.77 7.19 -28.19
C PRO A 434 -18.06 6.72 -28.88
N GLN A 435 -18.88 5.93 -28.18
CA GLN A 435 -20.16 5.43 -28.73
C GLN A 435 -21.24 6.51 -28.90
N LEU A 436 -21.17 7.58 -28.10
CA LEU A 436 -22.15 8.67 -28.14
C LEU A 436 -21.81 9.74 -29.19
N ALA A 437 -20.58 9.76 -29.67
CA ALA A 437 -20.12 10.77 -30.64
C ALA A 437 -20.34 10.31 -32.06
N SER A 438 -20.77 11.25 -32.92
CA SER A 438 -20.79 11.01 -34.39
C SER A 438 -19.36 10.76 -34.90
N PRO A 439 -19.14 9.78 -35.78
CA PRO A 439 -17.82 9.54 -36.37
C PRO A 439 -17.21 10.76 -37.07
N LYS A 440 -18.07 11.65 -37.60
CA LYS A 440 -17.69 12.85 -38.35
C LYS A 440 -17.80 14.16 -37.55
N GLY A 441 -18.31 14.08 -36.29
CA GLY A 441 -18.60 15.26 -35.50
C GLY A 441 -17.44 15.77 -34.67
N THR A 442 -17.45 17.06 -34.32
CA THR A 442 -16.54 17.68 -33.39
C THR A 442 -16.88 17.26 -31.96
N ALA A 443 -15.84 17.07 -31.16
CA ALA A 443 -16.04 16.66 -29.76
C ALA A 443 -16.54 17.83 -28.91
N GLY A 444 -17.71 17.71 -28.31
CA GLY A 444 -18.16 18.63 -27.27
C GLY A 444 -17.25 18.56 -26.04
N ARG A 445 -17.04 19.70 -25.39
CA ARG A 445 -16.25 19.79 -24.17
C ARG A 445 -17.15 20.10 -22.99
N PHE A 446 -16.99 19.34 -21.92
CA PHE A 446 -17.71 19.58 -20.69
C PHE A 446 -16.80 19.96 -19.54
N GLY A 447 -17.36 20.68 -18.60
CA GLY A 447 -16.75 21.00 -17.33
C GLY A 447 -17.82 21.05 -16.25
N GLY A 448 -17.40 21.05 -14.99
CA GLY A 448 -18.34 21.07 -13.88
C GLY A 448 -17.68 21.12 -12.52
N ARG A 449 -18.48 21.27 -11.48
CA ARG A 449 -18.07 21.21 -10.09
C ARG A 449 -19.08 20.43 -9.29
N ALA A 450 -18.58 19.71 -8.28
CA ALA A 450 -19.43 19.00 -7.33
C ALA A 450 -18.78 19.04 -5.95
N SER A 451 -19.60 19.14 -4.91
CA SER A 451 -19.17 19.08 -3.51
C SER A 451 -20.08 18.15 -2.74
N PHE A 452 -19.47 17.19 -2.02
CA PHE A 452 -20.19 16.18 -1.26
C PHE A 452 -19.63 16.05 0.13
N LYS A 453 -20.53 15.79 1.10
CA LYS A 453 -20.22 15.34 2.46
C LYS A 453 -20.87 13.99 2.67
N THR A 454 -20.11 13.06 3.21
CA THR A 454 -20.58 11.68 3.42
C THR A 454 -20.15 11.16 4.78
N GLN A 455 -20.80 10.11 5.25
CA GLN A 455 -20.41 9.38 6.45
C GLN A 455 -20.64 7.88 6.26
N GLY A 456 -19.73 7.08 6.79
CA GLY A 456 -19.82 5.62 6.66
C GLY A 456 -18.46 4.95 6.76
N ASN A 457 -18.46 3.66 7.03
CA ASN A 457 -17.23 2.87 7.15
C ASN A 457 -16.95 2.02 5.91
N THR A 458 -17.75 2.17 4.86
CA THR A 458 -17.57 1.53 3.55
C THR A 458 -17.87 2.55 2.45
N VAL A 459 -17.38 2.33 1.24
CA VAL A 459 -17.75 3.19 0.09
C VAL A 459 -19.26 3.19 -0.13
N ALA A 460 -19.92 2.02 -0.06
CA ALA A 460 -21.37 1.90 -0.21
C ALA A 460 -22.14 2.75 0.83
N THR A 461 -21.77 2.68 2.11
CA THR A 461 -22.44 3.47 3.16
C THR A 461 -22.15 4.97 3.04
N MET A 462 -20.97 5.36 2.56
CA MET A 462 -20.65 6.76 2.28
C MET A 462 -21.53 7.32 1.18
N PHE A 463 -21.68 6.61 0.05
CA PHE A 463 -22.57 7.04 -1.03
C PHE A 463 -24.05 7.05 -0.57
N ALA A 464 -24.48 6.06 0.21
CA ALA A 464 -25.83 6.01 0.77
C ALA A 464 -26.16 7.15 1.73
N SER A 465 -25.16 7.81 2.32
CA SER A 465 -25.32 8.96 3.23
C SER A 465 -24.95 10.28 2.58
N ALA A 466 -24.63 10.28 1.29
CA ALA A 466 -24.12 11.46 0.59
C ALA A 466 -25.12 12.62 0.64
N ASN A 467 -24.59 13.82 0.94
CA ASN A 467 -25.29 15.08 0.86
C ASN A 467 -24.41 16.08 0.11
N GLY A 468 -25.00 16.85 -0.82
CA GLY A 468 -24.22 17.78 -1.58
C GLY A 468 -24.92 18.27 -2.83
N GLU A 469 -24.16 18.86 -3.71
CA GLU A 469 -24.65 19.43 -4.97
C GLU A 469 -23.58 19.37 -6.04
N GLY A 470 -24.00 19.44 -7.29
CA GLY A 470 -23.08 19.53 -8.40
C GLY A 470 -23.76 20.10 -9.63
N ALA A 471 -22.93 20.64 -10.51
CA ALA A 471 -23.40 21.08 -11.81
C ALA A 471 -22.35 20.77 -12.89
N MET A 472 -22.85 20.44 -14.07
CA MET A 472 -22.05 20.12 -15.26
C MET A 472 -22.58 20.90 -16.45
N ILE A 473 -21.68 21.46 -17.22
CA ILE A 473 -21.99 22.31 -18.39
C ILE A 473 -21.17 21.80 -19.56
N MET A 474 -21.81 21.64 -20.70
CA MET A 474 -21.14 21.34 -21.97
C MET A 474 -21.47 22.41 -23.00
N HIS A 475 -20.46 22.84 -23.72
CA HIS A 475 -20.57 23.78 -24.81
C HIS A 475 -20.06 23.16 -26.10
N GLY A 476 -20.84 23.36 -27.15
CA GLY A 476 -20.49 22.95 -28.52
C GLY A 476 -20.46 21.42 -28.65
N GLY A 477 -20.08 20.99 -29.84
CA GLY A 477 -20.00 19.59 -30.21
C GLY A 477 -21.12 19.17 -31.15
N GLU A 478 -21.03 17.96 -31.64
CA GLU A 478 -21.99 17.37 -32.58
C GLU A 478 -22.36 15.97 -32.10
N ALA A 479 -23.62 15.64 -32.14
CA ALA A 479 -24.15 14.33 -31.86
C ALA A 479 -24.75 13.69 -33.12
N SER A 480 -24.85 12.39 -33.16
CA SER A 480 -25.57 11.64 -34.17
C SER A 480 -27.04 12.07 -34.19
N THR A 481 -27.52 12.56 -35.36
CA THR A 481 -28.92 12.93 -35.50
C THR A 481 -29.81 11.68 -35.35
N LEU A 482 -29.38 10.53 -35.84
CA LEU A 482 -30.10 9.26 -35.65
C LEU A 482 -30.31 8.96 -34.18
N THR A 483 -29.27 9.05 -33.37
CA THR A 483 -29.36 8.84 -31.90
C THR A 483 -30.34 9.82 -31.26
N LEU A 484 -30.26 11.11 -31.63
CA LEU A 484 -31.15 12.16 -31.10
C LEU A 484 -32.61 11.97 -31.50
N VAL A 485 -32.91 11.59 -32.74
CA VAL A 485 -34.29 11.36 -33.15
C VAL A 485 -34.88 10.06 -32.56
N MET A 486 -34.02 9.08 -32.27
CA MET A 486 -34.44 7.87 -31.53
C MET A 486 -34.86 8.20 -30.09
N THR A 487 -34.31 9.24 -29.45
CA THR A 487 -34.77 9.66 -28.11
C THR A 487 -36.19 10.21 -28.11
N ASN A 488 -36.71 10.71 -29.25
CA ASN A 488 -38.10 11.13 -29.47
C ASN A 488 -38.96 10.01 -30.07
N LEU A 489 -38.41 8.82 -30.30
CA LEU A 489 -39.05 7.71 -30.99
C LEU A 489 -39.62 8.12 -32.34
N ASP A 490 -38.91 8.97 -33.09
CA ASP A 490 -39.25 9.46 -34.41
C ASP A 490 -38.85 8.44 -35.48
N LEU A 491 -39.73 7.49 -35.73
CA LEU A 491 -39.46 6.34 -36.59
C LEU A 491 -39.30 6.74 -38.06
N ALA A 492 -40.06 7.75 -38.53
CA ALA A 492 -39.97 8.18 -39.91
C ALA A 492 -38.62 8.83 -40.22
N ARG A 493 -38.14 9.70 -39.35
CA ARG A 493 -36.81 10.33 -39.50
C ARG A 493 -35.68 9.34 -39.28
N ALA A 494 -35.82 8.46 -38.29
CA ALA A 494 -34.82 7.41 -38.06
C ALA A 494 -34.67 6.52 -39.29
N ALA A 495 -35.76 6.07 -39.91
CA ALA A 495 -35.73 5.29 -41.14
C ALA A 495 -35.09 6.08 -42.30
N ALA A 496 -35.44 7.36 -42.48
CA ALA A 496 -34.83 8.21 -43.50
C ALA A 496 -33.32 8.37 -43.30
N LEU A 497 -32.85 8.54 -42.05
CA LEU A 497 -31.43 8.64 -41.74
C LEU A 497 -30.68 7.34 -41.93
N LEU A 498 -31.32 6.18 -41.65
CA LEU A 498 -30.76 4.87 -41.93
C LEU A 498 -30.55 4.63 -43.44
N LEU A 499 -31.45 5.13 -44.28
CA LEU A 499 -31.38 5.01 -45.74
C LEU A 499 -30.42 6.03 -46.39
N GLN A 500 -30.38 7.27 -45.90
CA GLN A 500 -29.60 8.38 -46.46
C GLN A 500 -28.23 8.56 -45.82
N GLY A 501 -27.94 7.83 -44.73
CA GLY A 501 -26.79 8.00 -43.86
C GLY A 501 -27.07 8.98 -42.71
N ASP A 502 -26.47 8.69 -41.57
CA ASP A 502 -26.58 9.53 -40.37
C ASP A 502 -25.93 10.90 -40.62
N LYS A 503 -26.55 11.92 -40.05
CA LYS A 503 -26.11 13.32 -40.09
C LYS A 503 -25.69 13.76 -38.69
N THR A 504 -24.87 14.80 -38.62
CA THR A 504 -24.53 15.44 -37.35
C THR A 504 -25.56 16.54 -37.01
N SER A 505 -25.88 16.63 -35.72
CA SER A 505 -26.64 17.72 -35.13
C SER A 505 -25.76 18.45 -34.14
N GLU A 506 -25.70 19.76 -34.26
CA GLU A 506 -24.95 20.61 -33.34
C GLU A 506 -25.58 20.55 -31.92
N ILE A 507 -24.74 20.33 -30.89
CA ILE A 507 -25.11 20.51 -29.50
C ILE A 507 -24.85 21.98 -29.16
N ARG A 508 -25.90 22.74 -28.94
CA ARG A 508 -25.81 24.17 -28.60
C ARG A 508 -25.34 24.34 -27.16
N CYS A 509 -25.95 23.62 -26.24
CA CYS A 509 -25.49 23.46 -24.87
C CYS A 509 -26.12 22.22 -24.21
N ALA A 510 -25.45 21.72 -23.17
CA ALA A 510 -26.06 20.83 -22.22
C ALA A 510 -25.71 21.29 -20.80
N VAL A 511 -26.71 21.31 -19.92
CA VAL A 511 -26.57 21.73 -18.53
C VAL A 511 -27.27 20.70 -17.64
N ALA A 512 -26.54 20.23 -16.60
CA ALA A 512 -27.13 19.40 -15.58
C ALA A 512 -26.71 19.96 -14.21
N ALA A 513 -27.68 20.31 -13.38
CA ALA A 513 -27.50 20.67 -11.98
C ALA A 513 -28.30 19.70 -11.11
N PHE A 514 -27.72 19.23 -10.04
CA PHE A 514 -28.34 18.24 -9.18
C PHE A 514 -28.03 18.50 -7.70
N GLY A 515 -28.98 18.16 -6.85
CA GLY A 515 -28.80 18.05 -5.41
C GLY A 515 -28.74 16.59 -4.99
N VAL A 516 -28.00 16.30 -3.93
CA VAL A 516 -27.95 14.98 -3.30
C VAL A 516 -28.32 15.12 -1.84
N ALA A 517 -29.29 14.35 -1.40
CA ALA A 517 -29.74 14.33 -0.01
C ALA A 517 -29.88 12.86 0.44
N ASN A 518 -29.12 12.49 1.49
CA ASN A 518 -29.15 11.14 2.07
C ASN A 518 -29.01 10.03 1.02
N GLY A 519 -28.08 10.22 0.07
CA GLY A 519 -27.78 9.25 -0.97
C GLY A 519 -28.75 9.23 -2.15
N GLN A 520 -29.74 10.10 -2.17
CA GLN A 520 -30.61 10.28 -3.33
C GLN A 520 -30.22 11.53 -4.13
N MET A 521 -29.81 11.34 -5.37
CA MET A 521 -29.52 12.41 -6.31
C MET A 521 -30.78 12.77 -7.09
N ILE A 522 -31.14 14.06 -7.11
CA ILE A 522 -32.30 14.58 -7.82
C ILE A 522 -31.79 15.68 -8.77
N PRO A 523 -31.99 15.55 -10.10
CA PRO A 523 -31.76 16.64 -11.03
C PRO A 523 -32.67 17.82 -10.73
N GLN A 524 -32.09 18.99 -10.51
CA GLN A 524 -32.80 20.27 -10.38
C GLN A 524 -32.97 20.94 -11.75
N LEU A 525 -32.01 20.69 -12.61
CA LEU A 525 -32.00 21.12 -13.99
C LEU A 525 -31.26 20.07 -14.81
N MET A 526 -31.88 19.57 -15.88
CA MET A 526 -31.21 18.70 -16.85
C MET A 526 -31.76 18.99 -18.21
N VAL A 527 -30.97 19.69 -19.05
CA VAL A 527 -31.37 20.14 -20.39
C VAL A 527 -30.22 19.90 -21.36
N ILE A 528 -30.52 19.27 -22.48
CA ILE A 528 -29.60 19.16 -23.64
C ILE A 528 -30.31 19.83 -24.83
N ASP A 529 -29.77 20.92 -25.31
CA ASP A 529 -30.30 21.64 -26.49
C ASP A 529 -29.42 21.40 -27.71
N THR A 530 -30.04 20.91 -28.78
CA THR A 530 -29.37 20.63 -30.05
C THR A 530 -30.10 21.32 -31.22
N SER A 531 -29.51 21.30 -32.39
CA SER A 531 -30.18 21.78 -33.61
C SER A 531 -31.37 20.92 -34.07
N ALA A 532 -31.53 19.71 -33.54
CA ALA A 532 -32.59 18.76 -33.88
C ALA A 532 -33.68 18.61 -32.82
N VAL A 533 -33.29 18.53 -31.56
CA VAL A 533 -34.18 18.26 -30.42
C VAL A 533 -33.70 19.02 -29.17
N THR A 534 -34.64 19.30 -28.26
CA THR A 534 -34.36 19.71 -26.89
C THR A 534 -34.76 18.55 -25.98
N ILE A 535 -33.85 18.08 -25.12
CA ILE A 535 -34.09 16.98 -24.19
C ILE A 535 -34.10 17.53 -22.77
N ASN A 536 -35.18 17.30 -22.04
CA ASN A 536 -35.32 17.60 -20.63
C ASN A 536 -35.27 16.28 -19.84
N GLY A 537 -34.55 16.28 -18.73
CA GLY A 537 -34.45 15.12 -17.85
C GLY A 537 -35.00 15.41 -16.44
N ASP A 538 -35.71 14.44 -15.88
CA ASP A 538 -36.19 14.44 -14.50
C ASP A 538 -36.03 13.03 -13.88
N GLY A 539 -36.31 12.89 -12.57
CA GLY A 539 -36.23 11.61 -11.88
C GLY A 539 -35.23 11.60 -10.72
N SER A 540 -34.63 10.45 -10.46
CA SER A 540 -33.66 10.31 -9.37
C SER A 540 -32.63 9.18 -9.62
N ILE A 541 -31.51 9.26 -8.90
CA ILE A 541 -30.53 8.17 -8.78
C ILE A 541 -30.39 7.87 -7.28
N ASP A 542 -30.67 6.63 -6.89
CA ASP A 542 -30.54 6.18 -5.50
C ASP A 542 -29.23 5.40 -5.32
N PHE A 543 -28.27 6.00 -4.59
CA PHE A 543 -26.98 5.37 -4.28
C PHE A 543 -27.10 4.30 -3.17
N ARG A 544 -28.16 4.36 -2.34
CA ARG A 544 -28.38 3.38 -1.28
C ARG A 544 -28.82 2.04 -1.85
N ASP A 545 -29.77 2.10 -2.79
CA ASP A 545 -30.29 0.92 -3.49
C ASP A 545 -29.60 0.64 -4.81
N GLU A 546 -28.68 1.52 -5.23
CA GLU A 546 -27.92 1.45 -6.49
C GLU A 546 -28.86 1.34 -7.70
N LYS A 547 -29.87 2.24 -7.78
CA LYS A 547 -30.91 2.25 -8.81
C LYS A 547 -30.95 3.57 -9.59
N TYR A 548 -31.31 3.45 -10.85
CA TYR A 548 -31.68 4.56 -11.70
C TYR A 548 -33.18 4.65 -11.87
N ASP A 549 -33.71 5.86 -11.87
CA ASP A 549 -35.10 6.19 -12.21
C ASP A 549 -35.11 7.58 -12.86
N LEU A 550 -34.60 7.66 -14.11
CA LEU A 550 -34.52 8.90 -14.86
C LEU A 550 -35.40 8.84 -16.09
N HIS A 551 -36.07 9.95 -16.37
CA HIS A 551 -36.97 10.13 -17.51
C HIS A 551 -36.45 11.22 -18.40
N LEU A 552 -36.11 10.89 -19.64
CA LEU A 552 -35.61 11.81 -20.66
C LEU A 552 -36.72 12.09 -21.66
N LYS A 553 -37.18 13.34 -21.70
CA LYS A 553 -38.26 13.82 -22.58
C LYS A 553 -37.66 14.64 -23.69
N ALA A 554 -37.69 14.12 -24.91
CA ALA A 554 -37.23 14.82 -26.11
C ALA A 554 -38.38 15.57 -26.80
N HIS A 555 -38.09 16.80 -27.20
CA HIS A 555 -39.00 17.67 -27.97
C HIS A 555 -38.36 18.02 -29.28
N SER A 556 -38.99 17.62 -30.39
CA SER A 556 -38.44 17.86 -31.72
C SER A 556 -38.58 19.34 -32.12
N LYS A 557 -37.56 19.89 -32.75
CA LYS A 557 -37.58 21.23 -33.33
C LYS A 557 -38.16 21.22 -34.74
N LYS A 558 -38.18 20.08 -35.41
CA LYS A 558 -38.68 19.91 -36.77
C LYS A 558 -39.88 18.95 -36.79
N PRO A 559 -40.85 19.19 -37.70
CA PRO A 559 -42.03 18.30 -37.80
C PRO A 559 -41.64 16.86 -38.20
N SER A 560 -42.41 15.89 -37.71
CA SER A 560 -42.28 14.47 -38.06
C SER A 560 -43.67 13.81 -38.16
N LEU A 561 -43.81 12.85 -39.05
CA LEU A 561 -45.07 12.16 -39.30
C LEU A 561 -45.32 10.92 -38.42
N LEU A 562 -44.27 10.33 -37.87
CA LEU A 562 -44.34 9.10 -37.08
C LEU A 562 -43.48 9.21 -35.82
N ALA A 563 -43.87 10.10 -34.90
CA ALA A 563 -43.18 10.26 -33.62
C ALA A 563 -44.05 9.74 -32.46
N LEU A 564 -43.60 8.75 -31.74
CA LEU A 564 -44.30 8.19 -30.59
C LEU A 564 -44.22 9.07 -29.32
N ARG A 565 -43.25 10.02 -29.27
CA ARG A 565 -43.07 11.04 -28.22
C ARG A 565 -43.10 10.48 -26.79
N GLY A 566 -42.67 9.23 -26.57
CA GLY A 566 -42.54 8.64 -25.24
C GLY A 566 -41.27 9.09 -24.57
N PRO A 567 -41.27 9.30 -23.24
CA PRO A 567 -40.02 9.45 -22.50
C PRO A 567 -39.15 8.20 -22.65
N ILE A 568 -37.84 8.40 -22.71
CA ILE A 568 -36.87 7.32 -22.53
C ILE A 568 -36.64 7.19 -21.02
N VAL A 569 -36.87 6.00 -20.50
CA VAL A 569 -36.63 5.66 -19.09
C VAL A 569 -35.26 5.04 -18.98
N VAL A 570 -34.42 5.59 -18.12
CA VAL A 570 -33.18 4.97 -17.65
C VAL A 570 -33.44 4.42 -16.25
N GLY A 571 -33.71 3.12 -16.18
CA GLY A 571 -34.08 2.41 -14.97
C GLY A 571 -33.10 1.28 -14.65
N GLY A 572 -33.51 0.38 -13.76
CA GLY A 572 -32.70 -0.76 -13.35
C GLY A 572 -31.66 -0.45 -12.26
N THR A 573 -30.67 -1.33 -12.12
CA THR A 573 -29.62 -1.18 -11.10
C THR A 573 -28.32 -0.69 -11.72
N PHE A 574 -27.37 -0.24 -10.89
CA PHE A 574 -26.01 0.13 -11.34
C PHE A 574 -25.32 -1.04 -12.06
N LYS A 575 -25.61 -2.26 -11.63
CA LYS A 575 -25.03 -3.48 -12.26
C LYS A 575 -25.70 -3.84 -13.59
N THR A 576 -27.01 -3.59 -13.70
CA THR A 576 -27.85 -3.93 -14.84
C THR A 576 -28.73 -2.73 -15.21
N PRO A 577 -28.16 -1.65 -15.78
CA PRO A 577 -28.95 -0.52 -16.24
C PRO A 577 -29.84 -0.93 -17.40
N ALA A 578 -31.08 -0.44 -17.41
CA ALA A 578 -32.06 -0.69 -18.45
C ALA A 578 -32.46 0.65 -19.10
N ILE A 579 -32.34 0.75 -20.41
CA ILE A 579 -32.78 1.92 -21.18
C ILE A 579 -33.90 1.47 -22.11
N HIS A 580 -35.09 1.99 -21.91
CA HIS A 580 -36.25 1.62 -22.72
C HIS A 580 -37.25 2.78 -22.86
N PRO A 581 -38.06 2.81 -23.91
CA PRO A 581 -39.18 3.74 -23.98
C PRO A 581 -40.17 3.47 -22.84
N ASP A 582 -40.87 4.54 -22.37
CA ASP A 582 -42.00 4.39 -21.45
C ASP A 582 -43.16 3.66 -22.16
N ALA A 583 -43.41 2.42 -21.73
CA ALA A 583 -44.39 1.56 -22.35
C ALA A 583 -45.82 2.15 -22.25
N VAL A 584 -46.16 2.84 -21.16
CA VAL A 584 -47.48 3.44 -20.97
C VAL A 584 -47.69 4.58 -21.94
N ALA A 585 -46.73 5.48 -22.09
CA ALA A 585 -46.82 6.61 -23.00
C ALA A 585 -46.88 6.14 -24.46
N VAL A 586 -46.10 5.11 -24.82
CA VAL A 586 -46.10 4.53 -26.17
C VAL A 586 -47.42 3.82 -26.49
N THR A 587 -47.91 2.95 -25.57
CA THR A 587 -49.19 2.23 -25.80
C THR A 587 -50.39 3.14 -25.85
N ALA A 588 -50.42 4.21 -25.05
CA ALA A 588 -51.51 5.19 -25.10
C ALA A 588 -51.56 5.87 -26.49
N ARG A 589 -50.43 6.20 -27.10
CA ARG A 589 -50.40 6.80 -28.46
C ARG A 589 -50.74 5.81 -29.55
N VAL A 590 -50.21 4.61 -29.50
CA VAL A 590 -50.54 3.54 -30.44
C VAL A 590 -52.05 3.22 -30.32
N GLY A 591 -52.59 3.19 -29.13
CA GLY A 591 -54.04 3.00 -28.88
C GLY A 591 -54.88 4.16 -29.47
N ALA A 592 -54.46 5.42 -29.27
CA ALA A 592 -55.11 6.57 -29.87
C ALA A 592 -55.07 6.55 -31.41
N ALA A 593 -53.92 6.18 -31.98
CA ALA A 593 -53.79 6.00 -33.42
C ALA A 593 -54.70 4.88 -33.95
N ALA A 594 -54.75 3.74 -33.27
CA ALA A 594 -55.67 2.63 -33.62
C ALA A 594 -57.12 3.04 -33.51
N GLY A 595 -57.51 3.79 -32.45
CA GLY A 595 -58.85 4.32 -32.30
C GLY A 595 -59.27 5.30 -33.41
N LEU A 596 -58.35 6.20 -33.81
CA LEU A 596 -58.59 7.10 -34.92
C LEU A 596 -58.59 6.37 -36.26
N ALA A 597 -57.81 5.31 -36.44
CA ALA A 597 -57.82 4.47 -37.63
C ALA A 597 -59.14 3.77 -37.86
N SER A 598 -59.88 3.46 -36.80
CA SER A 598 -61.21 2.83 -36.89
C SER A 598 -62.28 3.78 -37.45
N ILE A 599 -62.04 5.11 -37.42
CA ILE A 599 -62.92 6.09 -38.02
C ILE A 599 -62.54 6.29 -39.47
N THR A 600 -61.30 6.65 -39.76
CA THR A 600 -60.71 6.67 -41.10
C THR A 600 -59.18 6.47 -41.01
N PRO A 601 -58.56 5.61 -41.87
CA PRO A 601 -57.11 5.33 -41.80
C PRO A 601 -56.20 6.54 -41.78
N PRO A 602 -56.42 7.64 -42.54
CA PRO A 602 -55.60 8.83 -42.50
C PRO A 602 -55.60 9.56 -41.15
N LEU A 603 -56.67 9.47 -40.34
CA LEU A 603 -56.75 10.11 -39.01
C LEU A 603 -55.78 9.49 -38.00
N ALA A 604 -55.42 8.23 -38.19
CA ALA A 604 -54.38 7.58 -37.34
C ALA A 604 -53.06 8.35 -37.36
N LEU A 605 -52.69 8.93 -38.48
CA LEU A 605 -51.46 9.71 -38.61
C LEU A 605 -51.47 10.96 -37.72
N LEU A 606 -52.67 11.57 -37.48
CA LEU A 606 -52.77 12.74 -36.61
C LEU A 606 -52.32 12.50 -35.18
N ALA A 607 -52.52 11.29 -34.65
CA ALA A 607 -52.05 10.91 -33.33
C ALA A 607 -50.53 10.73 -33.26
N LEU A 608 -49.89 10.47 -34.41
CA LEU A 608 -48.46 10.18 -34.51
C LEU A 608 -47.65 11.38 -35.10
N VAL A 609 -48.35 12.44 -35.52
CA VAL A 609 -47.65 13.66 -36.01
C VAL A 609 -47.04 14.40 -34.84
N ASP A 610 -45.78 14.75 -35.02
CA ASP A 610 -45.07 15.75 -34.22
C ASP A 610 -44.93 17.03 -35.07
N PHE A 611 -45.62 18.07 -34.65
CA PHE A 611 -45.55 19.37 -35.38
C PHE A 611 -44.19 20.07 -35.22
N GLY A 612 -43.34 19.57 -34.32
CA GLY A 612 -42.06 20.21 -33.99
C GLY A 612 -42.26 21.54 -33.27
N GLY A 613 -41.33 22.45 -33.46
CA GLY A 613 -41.45 23.82 -32.94
C GLY A 613 -40.95 24.01 -31.52
N ALA A 614 -40.23 23.05 -30.96
CA ALA A 614 -39.53 23.29 -29.70
C ALA A 614 -38.61 24.51 -29.84
N PRO A 615 -38.69 25.51 -28.94
CA PRO A 615 -37.87 26.72 -29.05
C PRO A 615 -36.42 26.38 -28.74
N ASP A 616 -35.55 27.23 -29.29
CA ASP A 616 -34.14 27.25 -28.87
C ASP A 616 -34.04 27.71 -27.43
N VAL A 617 -33.23 27.03 -26.65
CA VAL A 617 -33.04 27.37 -25.26
C VAL A 617 -31.98 28.48 -25.12
N ASP A 618 -32.20 29.41 -24.19
CA ASP A 618 -31.17 30.38 -23.81
C ASP A 618 -30.12 29.73 -22.95
N CYS A 619 -29.05 29.26 -23.60
CA CYS A 619 -27.93 28.60 -22.93
C CYS A 619 -27.24 29.46 -21.86
N ARG A 620 -27.22 30.80 -22.01
CA ARG A 620 -26.61 31.69 -21.01
C ARG A 620 -27.45 31.77 -19.75
N ALA A 621 -28.78 31.88 -19.92
CA ALA A 621 -29.69 31.85 -18.78
C ALA A 621 -29.61 30.50 -18.03
N LEU A 622 -29.62 29.36 -18.74
CA LEU A 622 -29.48 28.04 -18.14
C LEU A 622 -28.18 27.87 -17.34
N ILE A 623 -27.07 28.37 -17.86
CA ILE A 623 -25.77 28.31 -17.19
C ILE A 623 -25.77 29.19 -15.93
N ALA A 624 -26.44 30.35 -15.98
CA ALA A 624 -26.58 31.22 -14.81
C ALA A 624 -27.49 30.59 -13.72
N ASP A 625 -28.54 29.88 -14.14
CA ASP A 625 -29.48 29.18 -13.25
C ASP A 625 -28.84 27.91 -12.64
N ALA A 626 -27.93 27.25 -13.35
CA ALA A 626 -27.12 26.17 -12.82
C ALA A 626 -26.12 26.71 -11.78
N LYS A 627 -26.56 26.87 -10.53
CA LYS A 627 -25.73 27.31 -9.40
C LYS A 627 -24.54 26.37 -9.24
N LEU A 628 -23.41 26.71 -9.88
CA LEU A 628 -22.16 25.96 -9.65
C LEU A 628 -21.74 26.13 -8.19
N PRO A 629 -21.46 25.06 -7.46
CA PRO A 629 -20.92 25.14 -6.10
C PRO A 629 -19.75 26.12 -6.07
N GLN A 630 -19.81 27.12 -5.15
CA GLN A 630 -18.72 28.07 -5.01
C GLN A 630 -17.54 27.34 -4.40
N GLY A 631 -16.52 27.05 -5.20
CA GLY A 631 -15.24 26.56 -4.68
C GLY A 631 -14.72 27.52 -3.62
N THR A 632 -14.21 26.99 -2.53
CA THR A 632 -13.69 27.75 -1.38
C THR A 632 -12.76 28.87 -1.82
N ARG A 633 -13.19 30.10 -1.63
CA ARG A 633 -12.62 31.36 -2.12
C ARG A 633 -11.32 31.77 -1.40
N LYS A 634 -10.43 30.81 -1.06
CA LYS A 634 -9.16 31.10 -0.36
C LYS A 634 -7.93 31.24 -1.27
N ASP A 635 -8.01 30.88 -2.53
CA ASP A 635 -6.80 30.83 -3.38
C ASP A 635 -6.57 32.09 -4.25
N LYS A 636 -7.38 33.15 -4.11
CA LYS A 636 -7.14 34.42 -4.85
C LYS A 636 -6.20 35.40 -4.15
N ALA A 637 -5.82 35.16 -2.89
CA ALA A 637 -4.93 36.05 -2.16
C ALA A 637 -3.43 35.74 -2.34
N ALA A 638 -3.07 34.54 -2.82
CA ALA A 638 -1.67 34.13 -2.96
C ALA A 638 -1.02 34.49 -4.30
N SER A 639 -1.80 34.81 -5.35
CA SER A 639 -1.25 35.12 -6.68
C SER A 639 -0.99 36.62 -6.93
N THR A 640 -1.36 37.51 -5.99
CA THR A 640 -1.21 38.96 -6.16
C THR A 640 0.03 39.55 -5.46
N VAL A 641 0.80 38.73 -4.73
CA VAL A 641 1.99 39.20 -3.99
C VAL A 641 3.31 38.99 -4.76
N GLN A 642 3.32 38.30 -5.88
CA GLN A 642 4.55 38.03 -6.64
C GLN A 642 4.81 38.91 -7.87
N SER A 643 4.06 39.97 -8.10
CA SER A 643 4.29 40.88 -9.27
C SER A 643 4.86 42.26 -8.94
N ASN A 644 5.32 42.52 -7.72
CA ASN A 644 5.94 43.82 -7.39
C ASN A 644 7.30 43.64 -6.69
N VAL A 645 8.30 43.16 -7.42
CA VAL A 645 9.72 43.46 -7.12
C VAL A 645 10.34 43.92 -8.44
N ALA A 646 10.44 45.23 -8.57
CA ALA A 646 11.22 45.90 -9.62
C ALA A 646 12.72 45.69 -9.36
N PRO A 647 13.56 45.54 -10.39
CA PRO A 647 15.01 45.44 -10.19
C PRO A 647 15.59 46.83 -9.91
N ALA A 648 16.21 46.98 -8.74
CA ALA A 648 17.05 48.10 -8.45
C ALA A 648 18.39 47.96 -9.16
N ALA A 649 18.74 48.96 -9.96
CA ALA A 649 20.01 49.15 -10.61
C ALA A 649 21.16 49.38 -9.61
N ARG A 650 22.26 48.67 -9.75
CA ARG A 650 23.67 49.14 -9.88
C ARG A 650 24.61 47.94 -9.78
#